data_b3498c8a2dec2909653bc2f7a462a978
#
_entry.id   b3498c8a2dec2909653bc2f7a462a978
#
_cell.length_a   1.000
_cell.length_b   1.000
_cell.length_c   1.000
_cell.angle_alpha   90.00
_cell.angle_beta   90.00
_cell.angle_gamma   90.00
#
_symmetry.space_group_name_H-M   'P 1'
#
loop_
_entity.id
_entity.type
_entity.pdbx_description
1 polymer ?
#
loop_
_entity_poly.entity_id
_entity_poly.type
_entity_poly.pdbx_seq_one_letter_code
_entity_poly.pdbx_strand_id
1 'polypeptide(L)'
;MVGTKWTRARGAAVDDRGGWLLGSAAAGSGKTAVLTERAVRLITDPEHPVDADRLLIVTFTNAAAAELRARIGQALLRRSQAEPGNTALRRQRMLLQRAPICTIDAFCLDLLHKHFQALDIPPDFTPADPGSVEMLRNAALSETLEAAYQDADFCAFADLYGKGRTDKAAGEAVLQVYDFLRALPDYDKKLDEMLAPWQDENGFARTCWHDILMQEAARSARAAKELLCAARNDCREDFVTAQADAEASKKTPAAKEKAVAAVNEKFAEPLERLENSAALLGEVERLAGAGEWTPLYDRLTPYVLGMEQAPGLKNMKKRLTGEHKDAVKTRADEAAKLFEKIEDLISCSLDEAELDRKAAEPCLRALFAAVRDFDARFAARKRERRLLEFSDFEHLALRLLRDADGQPTELCQGIRQGYAAVMVDEYQDTNALQDALYRCLASPAGDDLFLVGDLKQSIYRFRQADPSIFREKLESWPLLPGGEARPRPEDGRPGENAMLALDANFRSAPQVVAGINFIFEQLMTPALGDTAYGDGQRLVCGAPGGYEGSVEVHFLPDDAAETDAKYIADRIEAMVASGEPVRDGGTTRPVQYEDCCVLLAARGDFPAYAEALTARGIPVYADARENLLDAPHIRPLIALLRVIDNPAQDIYLAAAMLGPMFGFTDDDLVRLRAQSAAMQKKAQEEQGAKETGKRA
;
A
#
# COMPACT_ATOMS: atom_id res chain seq x y z
N MET A 1 -13.00 -14.80 -34.75
CA MET A 1 -13.39 -13.42 -34.37
C MET A 1 -13.10 -12.53 -35.58
N VAL A 2 -14.13 -11.90 -36.12
CA VAL A 2 -14.02 -10.81 -37.08
C VAL A 2 -13.13 -9.76 -36.41
N GLY A 3 -12.13 -9.22 -37.10
CA GLY A 3 -11.00 -8.48 -36.57
C GLY A 3 -11.35 -7.50 -35.46
N THR A 4 -10.76 -7.71 -34.31
CA THR A 4 -10.80 -6.76 -33.20
C THR A 4 -10.29 -5.43 -33.74
N LYS A 5 -11.15 -4.42 -33.89
CA LYS A 5 -10.71 -3.08 -34.30
C LYS A 5 -9.86 -2.52 -33.14
N TRP A 6 -8.56 -2.54 -33.35
CA TRP A 6 -7.61 -1.89 -32.43
C TRP A 6 -7.85 -0.38 -32.48
N THR A 7 -7.91 0.26 -31.33
CA THR A 7 -7.80 1.73 -31.27
C THR A 7 -6.39 2.12 -31.77
N ARG A 8 -6.25 3.37 -32.23
CA ARG A 8 -4.95 3.89 -32.70
C ARG A 8 -3.84 3.68 -31.63
N ALA A 9 -4.14 4.05 -30.36
CA ALA A 9 -3.22 3.88 -29.26
C ALA A 9 -2.85 2.40 -29.02
N ARG A 10 -3.82 1.48 -29.01
CA ARG A 10 -3.52 0.04 -28.86
C ARG A 10 -2.71 -0.49 -30.05
N GLY A 11 -3.00 -0.05 -31.28
CA GLY A 11 -2.21 -0.40 -32.44
C GLY A 11 -0.77 0.06 -32.30
N ALA A 12 -0.56 1.30 -31.88
CA ALA A 12 0.77 1.84 -31.62
C ALA A 12 1.50 1.04 -30.51
N ALA A 13 0.84 0.71 -29.40
CA ALA A 13 1.44 -0.10 -28.33
C ALA A 13 1.92 -1.48 -28.82
N VAL A 14 1.23 -2.05 -29.80
CA VAL A 14 1.58 -3.35 -30.39
C VAL A 14 2.74 -3.23 -31.38
N ASP A 15 2.75 -2.18 -32.21
CA ASP A 15 3.64 -2.05 -33.38
C ASP A 15 4.86 -1.16 -33.14
N ASP A 16 4.93 -0.36 -32.08
CA ASP A 16 6.03 0.53 -31.77
C ASP A 16 7.35 -0.22 -31.56
N ARG A 17 8.42 0.25 -32.23
CA ARG A 17 9.78 -0.28 -32.18
C ARG A 17 10.83 0.83 -32.03
N GLY A 18 10.39 2.06 -31.71
CA GLY A 18 11.26 3.25 -31.74
C GLY A 18 12.09 3.46 -30.48
N GLY A 19 11.96 2.61 -29.47
CA GLY A 19 12.65 2.74 -28.20
C GLY A 19 11.91 2.00 -27.07
N TRP A 20 12.32 2.24 -25.84
CA TRP A 20 11.57 1.75 -24.70
C TRP A 20 10.19 2.41 -24.63
N LEU A 21 9.18 1.61 -24.37
CA LEU A 21 7.80 2.08 -24.36
C LEU A 21 7.12 1.78 -23.03
N LEU A 22 6.54 2.82 -22.41
CA LEU A 22 5.66 2.71 -21.27
C LEU A 22 4.19 2.84 -21.70
N GLY A 23 3.41 1.79 -21.53
CA GLY A 23 1.96 1.81 -21.68
C GLY A 23 1.28 2.17 -20.36
N SER A 24 0.86 3.44 -20.19
CA SER A 24 -0.02 3.82 -19.08
C SER A 24 -1.44 3.38 -19.41
N ALA A 25 -1.86 2.27 -18.81
CA ALA A 25 -3.04 1.53 -19.23
C ALA A 25 -4.13 1.57 -18.15
N ALA A 26 -5.22 2.26 -18.44
CA ALA A 26 -6.37 2.32 -17.54
C ALA A 26 -7.02 0.95 -17.30
N ALA A 27 -7.80 0.85 -16.22
CA ALA A 27 -8.60 -0.34 -15.92
C ALA A 27 -9.49 -0.72 -17.10
N GLY A 28 -9.52 -2.00 -17.48
CA GLY A 28 -10.32 -2.48 -18.61
C GLY A 28 -9.83 -2.04 -19.99
N SER A 29 -8.65 -1.41 -20.11
CA SER A 29 -8.05 -1.01 -21.40
C SER A 29 -7.53 -2.17 -22.23
N GLY A 30 -7.47 -3.39 -21.66
CA GLY A 30 -6.98 -4.61 -22.33
C GLY A 30 -5.47 -4.75 -22.36
N LYS A 31 -4.77 -4.38 -21.27
CA LYS A 31 -3.33 -4.60 -21.08
C LYS A 31 -2.85 -5.96 -21.59
N THR A 32 -3.45 -7.04 -21.08
CA THR A 32 -3.10 -8.41 -21.44
C THR A 32 -3.34 -8.72 -22.94
N ALA A 33 -4.35 -8.10 -23.56
CA ALA A 33 -4.59 -8.26 -25.00
C ALA A 33 -3.50 -7.56 -25.82
N VAL A 34 -3.04 -6.38 -25.40
CA VAL A 34 -1.94 -5.65 -26.03
C VAL A 34 -0.64 -6.45 -25.90
N LEU A 35 -0.31 -6.95 -24.70
CA LEU A 35 0.87 -7.82 -24.48
C LEU A 35 0.83 -9.06 -25.37
N THR A 36 -0.31 -9.76 -25.39
CA THR A 36 -0.50 -10.97 -26.21
C THR A 36 -0.27 -10.68 -27.68
N GLU A 37 -0.91 -9.62 -28.21
CA GLU A 37 -0.81 -9.30 -29.63
C GLU A 37 0.59 -8.78 -30.00
N ARG A 38 1.23 -7.96 -29.11
CA ARG A 38 2.62 -7.52 -29.31
C ARG A 38 3.57 -8.71 -29.42
N ALA A 39 3.46 -9.69 -28.51
CA ALA A 39 4.24 -10.92 -28.55
C ALA A 39 4.02 -11.71 -29.87
N VAL A 40 2.74 -11.86 -30.24
CA VAL A 40 2.37 -12.58 -31.49
C VAL A 40 2.90 -11.87 -32.74
N ARG A 41 2.84 -10.52 -32.79
CA ARG A 41 3.37 -9.76 -33.91
C ARG A 41 4.89 -9.81 -34.01
N LEU A 42 5.61 -9.77 -32.87
CA LEU A 42 7.05 -9.98 -32.84
C LEU A 42 7.43 -11.36 -33.38
N ILE A 43 6.71 -12.41 -32.98
CA ILE A 43 6.94 -13.79 -33.44
C ILE A 43 6.66 -13.95 -34.96
N THR A 44 5.65 -13.23 -35.44
CA THR A 44 5.17 -13.38 -36.84
C THR A 44 5.54 -12.20 -37.73
N ASP A 45 6.50 -11.38 -37.32
CA ASP A 45 6.98 -10.25 -38.11
C ASP A 45 7.58 -10.78 -39.42
N PRO A 46 7.18 -10.24 -40.61
CA PRO A 46 7.66 -10.74 -41.89
C PRO A 46 9.11 -10.37 -42.19
N GLU A 47 9.62 -9.27 -41.64
CA GLU A 47 10.95 -8.75 -41.89
C GLU A 47 11.95 -9.15 -40.80
N HIS A 48 11.50 -9.12 -39.55
CA HIS A 48 12.33 -9.37 -38.36
C HIS A 48 11.65 -10.33 -37.37
N PRO A 49 11.37 -11.59 -37.76
CA PRO A 49 10.70 -12.55 -36.90
C PRO A 49 11.56 -12.89 -35.68
N VAL A 50 10.93 -12.88 -34.50
CA VAL A 50 11.54 -13.22 -33.22
C VAL A 50 11.13 -14.62 -32.81
N ASP A 51 12.08 -15.48 -32.43
CA ASP A 51 11.75 -16.79 -31.86
C ASP A 51 11.04 -16.62 -30.50
N ALA A 52 10.00 -17.40 -30.25
CA ALA A 52 9.15 -17.23 -29.07
C ALA A 52 9.92 -17.42 -27.76
N ASP A 53 10.96 -18.23 -27.70
CA ASP A 53 11.82 -18.45 -26.54
C ASP A 53 12.81 -17.31 -26.27
N ARG A 54 12.91 -16.34 -27.18
CA ARG A 54 13.66 -15.09 -27.01
C ARG A 54 12.80 -13.93 -26.47
N LEU A 55 11.56 -14.19 -26.10
CA LEU A 55 10.68 -13.21 -25.44
C LEU A 55 10.71 -13.46 -23.94
N LEU A 56 11.24 -12.52 -23.15
CA LEU A 56 11.09 -12.49 -21.71
C LEU A 56 9.82 -11.70 -21.36
N ILE A 57 8.84 -12.37 -20.75
CA ILE A 57 7.60 -11.71 -20.32
C ILE A 57 7.43 -11.93 -18.82
N VAL A 58 7.49 -10.85 -18.07
CA VAL A 58 7.38 -10.86 -16.60
C VAL A 58 5.99 -10.43 -16.18
N THR A 59 5.38 -11.20 -15.29
CA THR A 59 4.07 -10.93 -14.71
C THR A 59 4.14 -10.99 -13.18
N PHE A 60 3.14 -10.40 -12.52
CA PHE A 60 3.12 -10.37 -11.05
C PHE A 60 2.79 -11.74 -10.41
N THR A 61 2.03 -12.61 -11.09
CA THR A 61 1.62 -13.92 -10.55
C THR A 61 1.84 -15.06 -11.53
N ASN A 62 2.10 -16.26 -11.01
CA ASN A 62 2.20 -17.47 -11.82
C ASN A 62 0.92 -17.77 -12.62
N ALA A 63 -0.25 -17.45 -12.07
CA ALA A 63 -1.53 -17.59 -12.75
C ALA A 63 -1.61 -16.68 -13.99
N ALA A 64 -1.22 -15.40 -13.87
CA ALA A 64 -1.17 -14.47 -14.98
C ALA A 64 -0.16 -14.90 -16.06
N ALA A 65 1.00 -15.41 -15.66
CA ALA A 65 1.99 -15.96 -16.58
C ALA A 65 1.45 -17.17 -17.38
N ALA A 66 0.77 -18.09 -16.69
CA ALA A 66 0.14 -19.25 -17.33
C ALA A 66 -0.99 -18.85 -18.29
N GLU A 67 -1.83 -17.89 -17.89
CA GLU A 67 -2.90 -17.35 -18.73
C GLU A 67 -2.33 -16.66 -19.98
N LEU A 68 -1.31 -15.83 -19.83
CA LEU A 68 -0.68 -15.13 -20.94
C LEU A 68 -0.04 -16.10 -21.94
N ARG A 69 0.67 -17.13 -21.44
CA ARG A 69 1.21 -18.21 -22.26
C ARG A 69 0.11 -18.94 -23.03
N ALA A 70 -1.01 -19.25 -22.39
CA ALA A 70 -2.14 -19.91 -23.03
C ALA A 70 -2.76 -19.03 -24.14
N ARG A 71 -2.92 -17.73 -23.88
CA ARG A 71 -3.46 -16.77 -24.86
C ARG A 71 -2.58 -16.61 -26.10
N ILE A 72 -1.26 -16.48 -25.91
CA ILE A 72 -0.28 -16.43 -27.02
C ILE A 72 -0.34 -17.75 -27.80
N GLY A 73 -0.35 -18.90 -27.12
CA GLY A 73 -0.46 -20.22 -27.74
C GLY A 73 -1.71 -20.39 -28.59
N GLN A 74 -2.87 -19.93 -28.09
CA GLN A 74 -4.13 -19.93 -28.84
C GLN A 74 -4.09 -19.01 -30.07
N ALA A 75 -3.48 -17.82 -29.96
CA ALA A 75 -3.33 -16.89 -31.07
C ALA A 75 -2.45 -17.47 -32.18
N LEU A 76 -1.31 -18.07 -31.83
CA LEU A 76 -0.43 -18.76 -32.76
C LEU A 76 -1.11 -20.00 -33.40
N LEU A 77 -1.93 -20.74 -32.64
CA LEU A 77 -2.71 -21.87 -33.15
C LEU A 77 -3.69 -21.43 -34.25
N ARG A 78 -4.46 -20.35 -33.98
CA ARG A 78 -5.42 -19.81 -34.97
C ARG A 78 -4.73 -19.38 -36.26
N ARG A 79 -3.56 -18.70 -36.16
CA ARG A 79 -2.76 -18.33 -37.37
C ARG A 79 -2.22 -19.57 -38.08
N SER A 80 -1.73 -20.58 -37.37
CA SER A 80 -1.27 -21.85 -37.96
C SER A 80 -2.40 -22.64 -38.63
N GLN A 81 -3.64 -22.54 -38.15
CA GLN A 81 -4.81 -23.13 -38.78
C GLN A 81 -5.25 -22.37 -40.03
N ALA A 82 -5.07 -21.04 -40.07
CA ALA A 82 -5.33 -20.23 -41.26
C ALA A 82 -4.24 -20.45 -42.34
N GLU A 83 -3.03 -20.84 -41.94
CA GLU A 83 -1.90 -21.09 -42.83
C GLU A 83 -1.31 -22.52 -42.62
N PRO A 84 -2.00 -23.59 -43.01
CA PRO A 84 -1.60 -24.97 -42.69
C PRO A 84 -0.21 -25.38 -43.19
N GLY A 85 0.27 -24.74 -44.25
CA GLY A 85 1.60 -24.97 -44.84
C GLY A 85 2.76 -24.26 -44.11
N ASN A 86 2.47 -23.34 -43.19
CA ASN A 86 3.48 -22.55 -42.51
C ASN A 86 4.14 -23.34 -41.35
N THR A 87 5.27 -23.97 -41.66
CA THR A 87 6.05 -24.78 -40.71
C THR A 87 6.70 -23.91 -39.63
N ALA A 88 6.98 -22.62 -39.91
CA ALA A 88 7.55 -21.69 -38.93
C ALA A 88 6.60 -21.47 -37.78
N LEU A 89 5.30 -21.27 -38.02
CA LEU A 89 4.30 -21.11 -36.95
C LEU A 89 4.19 -22.34 -36.04
N ARG A 90 4.36 -23.56 -36.62
CA ARG A 90 4.37 -24.79 -35.80
C ARG A 90 5.61 -24.84 -34.92
N ARG A 91 6.79 -24.46 -35.44
CA ARG A 91 8.02 -24.35 -34.65
C ARG A 91 7.87 -23.33 -33.51
N GLN A 92 7.31 -22.17 -33.77
CA GLN A 92 7.10 -21.13 -32.74
C GLN A 92 6.21 -21.61 -31.57
N ARG A 93 5.21 -22.42 -31.86
CA ARG A 93 4.37 -23.01 -30.80
C ARG A 93 5.16 -23.99 -29.91
N MET A 94 6.13 -24.70 -30.44
CA MET A 94 7.02 -25.56 -29.64
C MET A 94 7.99 -24.71 -28.82
N LEU A 95 8.57 -23.65 -29.40
CA LEU A 95 9.46 -22.73 -28.69
C LEU A 95 8.76 -21.99 -27.58
N LEU A 96 7.47 -21.66 -27.73
CA LEU A 96 6.66 -20.99 -26.68
C LEU A 96 6.63 -21.77 -25.35
N GLN A 97 6.77 -23.09 -25.38
CA GLN A 97 6.83 -23.89 -24.13
C GLN A 97 8.11 -23.61 -23.33
N ARG A 98 9.17 -23.14 -23.98
CA ARG A 98 10.44 -22.77 -23.36
C ARG A 98 10.61 -21.28 -23.15
N ALA A 99 9.67 -20.47 -23.68
CA ALA A 99 9.71 -19.02 -23.52
C ALA A 99 9.64 -18.64 -22.02
N PRO A 100 10.50 -17.76 -21.52
CA PRO A 100 10.45 -17.28 -20.14
C PRO A 100 9.27 -16.32 -19.95
N ILE A 101 8.08 -16.89 -19.75
CA ILE A 101 6.86 -16.18 -19.36
C ILE A 101 6.59 -16.58 -17.91
N CYS A 102 6.98 -15.75 -16.94
CA CYS A 102 7.06 -16.13 -15.52
C CYS A 102 7.02 -14.89 -14.61
N THR A 103 7.06 -15.11 -13.29
CA THR A 103 7.32 -14.03 -12.33
C THR A 103 8.80 -13.68 -12.32
N ILE A 104 9.16 -12.48 -11.82
CA ILE A 104 10.56 -12.06 -11.71
C ILE A 104 11.36 -13.02 -10.83
N ASP A 105 10.78 -13.47 -9.70
CA ASP A 105 11.43 -14.44 -8.82
C ASP A 105 11.75 -15.76 -9.52
N ALA A 106 10.80 -16.29 -10.31
CA ALA A 106 11.01 -17.52 -11.06
C ALA A 106 12.10 -17.35 -12.13
N PHE A 107 12.18 -16.19 -12.77
CA PHE A 107 13.25 -15.85 -13.69
C PHE A 107 14.60 -15.79 -12.99
N CYS A 108 14.69 -15.07 -11.87
CA CYS A 108 15.91 -14.97 -11.07
C CYS A 108 16.37 -16.34 -10.57
N LEU A 109 15.45 -17.16 -10.07
CA LEU A 109 15.75 -18.52 -9.62
C LEU A 109 16.34 -19.40 -10.75
N ASP A 110 15.76 -19.35 -11.95
CA ASP A 110 16.29 -20.08 -13.15
C ASP A 110 17.70 -19.57 -13.52
N LEU A 111 17.93 -18.26 -13.43
CA LEU A 111 19.23 -17.65 -13.68
C LEU A 111 20.27 -18.13 -12.66
N LEU A 112 19.92 -18.18 -11.38
CA LEU A 112 20.79 -18.67 -10.31
C LEU A 112 21.16 -20.15 -10.50
N HIS A 113 20.21 -21.00 -10.86
CA HIS A 113 20.49 -22.41 -11.15
C HIS A 113 21.43 -22.60 -12.35
N LYS A 114 21.42 -21.70 -13.32
CA LYS A 114 22.35 -21.75 -14.46
C LYS A 114 23.76 -21.22 -14.14
N HIS A 115 23.87 -20.30 -13.19
CA HIS A 115 25.09 -19.54 -12.93
C HIS A 115 25.55 -19.56 -11.45
N PHE A 116 25.12 -20.56 -10.67
CA PHE A 116 25.42 -20.68 -9.24
C PHE A 116 26.93 -20.61 -8.92
N GLN A 117 27.76 -21.11 -9.81
CA GLN A 117 29.23 -21.10 -9.63
C GLN A 117 29.80 -19.68 -9.58
N ALA A 118 29.25 -18.76 -10.38
CA ALA A 118 29.73 -17.37 -10.39
C ALA A 118 29.40 -16.60 -9.11
N LEU A 119 28.48 -17.12 -8.29
CA LEU A 119 28.04 -16.52 -7.01
C LEU A 119 28.57 -17.26 -5.78
N ASP A 120 29.32 -18.34 -5.97
CA ASP A 120 29.79 -19.21 -4.88
C ASP A 120 28.63 -19.69 -3.97
N ILE A 121 27.50 -20.07 -4.60
CA ILE A 121 26.37 -20.68 -3.90
C ILE A 121 26.32 -22.19 -4.18
N PRO A 122 25.84 -23.02 -3.22
CA PRO A 122 25.71 -24.44 -3.42
C PRO A 122 24.75 -24.76 -4.59
N PRO A 123 25.05 -25.76 -5.43
CA PRO A 123 24.17 -26.10 -6.58
C PRO A 123 22.80 -26.67 -6.14
N ASP A 124 22.71 -27.15 -4.92
CA ASP A 124 21.52 -27.77 -4.32
C ASP A 124 20.77 -26.83 -3.36
N PHE A 125 20.90 -25.52 -3.55
CA PHE A 125 20.10 -24.56 -2.80
C PHE A 125 18.61 -24.72 -3.16
N THR A 126 17.75 -24.43 -2.18
CA THR A 126 16.30 -24.51 -2.35
C THR A 126 15.63 -23.24 -1.88
N PRO A 127 14.46 -22.87 -2.48
CA PRO A 127 13.62 -21.82 -1.92
C PRO A 127 13.22 -22.14 -0.48
N ALA A 128 13.38 -21.18 0.42
CA ALA A 128 13.03 -21.33 1.82
C ALA A 128 11.50 -21.26 1.99
N ASP A 129 10.93 -22.16 2.76
CA ASP A 129 9.54 -22.07 3.20
C ASP A 129 9.37 -20.98 4.27
N PRO A 130 8.17 -20.36 4.39
CA PRO A 130 7.94 -19.25 5.31
C PRO A 130 8.26 -19.59 6.78
N GLY A 131 8.00 -20.81 7.22
CA GLY A 131 8.26 -21.22 8.60
C GLY A 131 9.77 -21.33 8.90
N SER A 132 10.54 -21.88 7.96
CA SER A 132 12.00 -21.94 8.06
C SER A 132 12.63 -20.54 8.05
N VAL A 133 12.13 -19.64 7.18
CA VAL A 133 12.57 -18.23 7.13
C VAL A 133 12.35 -17.57 8.48
N GLU A 134 11.15 -17.68 9.05
CA GLU A 134 10.81 -17.05 10.33
C GLU A 134 11.68 -17.56 11.47
N MET A 135 11.92 -18.87 11.55
CA MET A 135 12.79 -19.45 12.57
C MET A 135 14.24 -18.92 12.47
N LEU A 136 14.80 -18.89 11.26
CA LEU A 136 16.17 -18.40 11.05
C LEU A 136 16.27 -16.91 11.33
N ARG A 137 15.28 -16.15 10.94
CA ARG A 137 15.16 -14.71 11.15
C ARG A 137 15.13 -14.37 12.65
N ASN A 138 14.28 -15.06 13.41
CA ASN A 138 14.17 -14.88 14.86
C ASN A 138 15.47 -15.26 15.58
N ALA A 139 16.13 -16.34 15.18
CA ALA A 139 17.41 -16.73 15.74
C ALA A 139 18.55 -15.72 15.43
N ALA A 140 18.61 -15.21 14.20
CA ALA A 140 19.57 -14.18 13.83
C ALA A 140 19.31 -12.87 14.59
N LEU A 141 18.02 -12.47 14.71
CA LEU A 141 17.63 -11.27 15.44
C LEU A 141 18.02 -11.33 16.92
N SER A 142 17.78 -12.48 17.59
CA SER A 142 18.15 -12.66 18.98
C SER A 142 19.66 -12.45 19.20
N GLU A 143 20.50 -13.06 18.36
CA GLU A 143 21.96 -12.89 18.45
C GLU A 143 22.42 -11.47 18.11
N THR A 144 21.76 -10.83 17.15
CA THR A 144 22.05 -9.44 16.80
C THR A 144 21.73 -8.51 17.98
N LEU A 145 20.57 -8.68 18.62
CA LEU A 145 20.18 -7.87 19.77
C LEU A 145 21.14 -8.09 20.96
N GLU A 146 21.51 -9.35 21.25
CA GLU A 146 22.52 -9.64 22.31
C GLU A 146 23.84 -8.93 22.06
N ALA A 147 24.30 -8.87 20.81
CA ALA A 147 25.52 -8.15 20.44
C ALA A 147 25.32 -6.62 20.49
N ALA A 148 24.21 -6.12 19.96
CA ALA A 148 23.91 -4.69 19.87
C ALA A 148 23.75 -4.03 21.25
N TYR A 149 23.20 -4.73 22.23
CA TYR A 149 23.08 -4.24 23.62
C TYR A 149 24.43 -4.10 24.35
N GLN A 150 25.55 -4.50 23.74
CA GLN A 150 26.90 -4.17 24.28
C GLN A 150 27.32 -2.74 23.87
N ASP A 151 26.63 -2.12 22.93
CA ASP A 151 26.86 -0.74 22.49
C ASP A 151 25.93 0.23 23.26
N ALA A 152 26.54 1.25 23.88
CA ALA A 152 25.82 2.26 24.64
C ALA A 152 24.86 3.10 23.74
N ASP A 153 25.25 3.36 22.48
CA ASP A 153 24.43 4.10 21.53
C ASP A 153 23.18 3.30 21.11
N PHE A 154 23.32 1.97 20.98
CA PHE A 154 22.16 1.09 20.75
C PHE A 154 21.24 1.00 21.96
N CYS A 155 21.79 0.96 23.18
CA CYS A 155 20.99 1.02 24.40
C CYS A 155 20.19 2.33 24.45
N ALA A 156 20.82 3.47 24.12
CA ALA A 156 20.14 4.76 24.05
C ALA A 156 19.02 4.77 22.98
N PHE A 157 19.27 4.16 21.80
CA PHE A 157 18.23 3.95 20.78
C PHE A 157 17.06 3.13 21.34
N ALA A 158 17.34 2.00 21.98
CA ALA A 158 16.31 1.12 22.50
C ALA A 158 15.47 1.78 23.59
N ASP A 159 16.10 2.58 24.46
CA ASP A 159 15.40 3.36 25.51
C ASP A 159 14.53 4.46 24.92
N LEU A 160 15.00 5.17 23.89
CA LEU A 160 14.28 6.25 23.23
C LEU A 160 13.11 5.73 22.40
N TYR A 161 13.32 4.66 21.63
CA TYR A 161 12.32 4.11 20.70
C TYR A 161 11.38 3.11 21.37
N GLY A 162 11.87 2.34 22.33
CA GLY A 162 11.14 1.31 23.04
C GLY A 162 10.33 1.86 24.21
N LYS A 163 9.01 1.91 24.09
CA LYS A 163 8.08 2.32 25.16
C LYS A 163 7.80 1.23 26.21
N GLY A 164 8.57 0.13 26.23
CA GLY A 164 8.23 -1.04 27.02
C GLY A 164 9.38 -1.66 27.78
N ARG A 165 9.06 -2.73 28.47
CA ARG A 165 10.02 -3.55 29.23
C ARG A 165 10.57 -4.72 28.41
N THR A 166 10.41 -4.71 27.09
CA THR A 166 10.78 -5.80 26.19
C THR A 166 11.55 -5.26 24.99
N ASP A 167 12.43 -6.06 24.43
CA ASP A 167 13.26 -5.76 23.25
C ASP A 167 12.46 -5.73 21.95
N LYS A 168 11.15 -5.95 22.04
CA LYS A 168 10.25 -6.10 20.88
C LYS A 168 10.33 -4.92 19.94
N ALA A 169 10.26 -3.70 20.46
CA ALA A 169 10.26 -2.49 19.62
C ALA A 169 11.61 -2.29 18.91
N ALA A 170 12.72 -2.51 19.58
CA ALA A 170 14.05 -2.43 18.97
C ALA A 170 14.24 -3.50 17.89
N GLY A 171 13.83 -4.74 18.17
CA GLY A 171 13.85 -5.83 17.20
C GLY A 171 12.96 -5.57 15.97
N GLU A 172 11.75 -5.06 16.17
CA GLU A 172 10.85 -4.66 15.09
C GLU A 172 11.47 -3.55 14.23
N ALA A 173 12.15 -2.56 14.84
CA ALA A 173 12.84 -1.51 14.10
C ALA A 173 13.96 -2.07 13.22
N VAL A 174 14.80 -2.96 13.72
CA VAL A 174 15.86 -3.65 12.94
C VAL A 174 15.23 -4.36 11.75
N LEU A 175 14.16 -5.13 11.97
CA LEU A 175 13.49 -5.88 10.90
C LEU A 175 12.79 -4.99 9.88
N GLN A 176 12.14 -3.90 10.30
CA GLN A 176 11.51 -2.94 9.38
C GLN A 176 12.53 -2.27 8.47
N VAL A 177 13.66 -1.83 9.01
CA VAL A 177 14.74 -1.23 8.21
C VAL A 177 15.31 -2.27 7.26
N TYR A 178 15.59 -3.50 7.73
CA TYR A 178 16.05 -4.59 6.88
C TYR A 178 15.10 -4.87 5.72
N ASP A 179 13.82 -5.05 6.00
CA ASP A 179 12.80 -5.36 4.97
C ASP A 179 12.68 -4.24 3.93
N PHE A 180 12.75 -2.98 4.36
CA PHE A 180 12.77 -1.83 3.45
C PHE A 180 14.00 -1.86 2.53
N LEU A 181 15.17 -2.13 3.09
CA LEU A 181 16.42 -2.16 2.34
C LEU A 181 16.47 -3.29 1.30
N ARG A 182 15.83 -4.42 1.59
CA ARG A 182 15.77 -5.57 0.67
C ARG A 182 15.02 -5.30 -0.63
N ALA A 183 14.27 -4.21 -0.73
CA ALA A 183 13.65 -3.75 -1.98
C ALA A 183 14.55 -2.83 -2.83
N LEU A 184 15.76 -2.49 -2.33
CA LEU A 184 16.68 -1.56 -2.97
C LEU A 184 17.88 -2.29 -3.58
N PRO A 185 18.37 -1.87 -4.75
CA PRO A 185 19.48 -2.56 -5.43
C PRO A 185 20.83 -2.45 -4.70
N ASP A 186 21.10 -1.31 -4.04
CA ASP A 186 22.37 -0.99 -3.38
C ASP A 186 22.15 -0.58 -1.92
N TYR A 187 21.56 -1.50 -1.15
CA TYR A 187 21.04 -1.19 0.19
C TYR A 187 22.13 -0.79 1.22
N ASP A 188 23.35 -1.32 1.12
CA ASP A 188 24.44 -0.90 2.01
C ASP A 188 24.81 0.57 1.81
N LYS A 189 24.93 1.00 0.55
CA LYS A 189 25.16 2.39 0.21
C LYS A 189 24.00 3.27 0.64
N LYS A 190 22.77 2.75 0.56
CA LYS A 190 21.57 3.47 0.99
C LYS A 190 21.57 3.77 2.48
N LEU A 191 22.04 2.88 3.33
CA LEU A 191 22.20 3.15 4.78
C LEU A 191 23.12 4.35 5.04
N ASP A 192 24.25 4.43 4.32
CA ASP A 192 25.16 5.57 4.46
C ASP A 192 24.53 6.87 3.93
N GLU A 193 23.79 6.81 2.82
CA GLU A 193 23.01 7.96 2.30
C GLU A 193 21.94 8.44 3.27
N MET A 194 21.28 7.51 3.97
CA MET A 194 20.24 7.83 4.97
C MET A 194 20.85 8.46 6.23
N LEU A 195 22.09 8.11 6.57
CA LEU A 195 22.79 8.68 7.73
C LEU A 195 23.39 10.06 7.42
N ALA A 196 23.77 10.34 6.17
CA ALA A 196 24.45 11.56 5.78
C ALA A 196 23.73 12.87 6.21
N PRO A 197 22.39 13.04 6.09
CA PRO A 197 21.70 14.23 6.56
C PRO A 197 21.79 14.45 8.09
N TRP A 198 21.95 13.36 8.87
CA TRP A 198 22.14 13.44 10.33
C TRP A 198 23.53 13.90 10.70
N GLN A 199 24.51 13.74 9.82
CA GLN A 199 25.91 14.12 9.98
C GLN A 199 26.25 15.46 9.33
N ASP A 200 25.31 16.10 8.62
CA ASP A 200 25.56 17.33 7.88
C ASP A 200 25.93 18.50 8.83
N GLU A 201 27.08 19.11 8.58
CA GLU A 201 27.60 20.26 9.37
C GLU A 201 26.76 21.52 9.20
N ASN A 202 25.96 21.62 8.11
CA ASN A 202 25.12 22.77 7.84
C ASN A 202 23.86 22.83 8.74
N GLY A 203 23.64 21.81 9.56
CA GLY A 203 22.59 21.74 10.58
C GLY A 203 21.21 21.39 10.06
N PHE A 204 20.25 21.25 11.00
CA PHE A 204 18.90 20.82 10.73
C PHE A 204 18.19 21.63 9.65
N ALA A 205 18.38 22.95 9.60
CA ALA A 205 17.74 23.83 8.64
C ALA A 205 18.08 23.54 7.16
N ARG A 206 19.10 22.74 6.88
CA ARG A 206 19.50 22.32 5.52
C ARG A 206 19.14 20.88 5.21
N THR A 207 18.50 20.19 6.12
CA THR A 207 18.08 18.81 5.90
C THR A 207 16.76 18.77 5.14
N CYS A 208 16.51 17.64 4.44
CA CYS A 208 15.23 17.38 3.79
C CYS A 208 14.06 17.32 4.79
N TRP A 209 14.30 16.99 6.06
CA TRP A 209 13.25 16.96 7.08
C TRP A 209 12.71 18.33 7.42
N HIS A 210 13.58 19.36 7.50
CA HIS A 210 13.14 20.74 7.65
C HIS A 210 12.12 21.09 6.57
N ASP A 211 12.45 20.82 5.31
CA ASP A 211 11.58 21.14 4.17
C ASP A 211 10.28 20.32 4.20
N ILE A 212 10.36 19.01 4.54
CA ILE A 212 9.19 18.13 4.67
C ILE A 212 8.26 18.61 5.78
N LEU A 213 8.81 18.93 6.96
CA LEU A 213 8.02 19.41 8.10
C LEU A 213 7.34 20.75 7.77
N MET A 214 8.07 21.68 7.14
CA MET A 214 7.50 22.95 6.73
C MET A 214 6.41 22.82 5.67
N GLN A 215 6.60 21.94 4.68
CA GLN A 215 5.58 21.65 3.66
C GLN A 215 4.32 21.01 4.29
N GLU A 216 4.50 20.09 5.23
CA GLU A 216 3.38 19.43 5.90
C GLU A 216 2.63 20.40 6.83
N ALA A 217 3.36 21.28 7.54
CA ALA A 217 2.76 22.35 8.34
C ALA A 217 1.96 23.32 7.45
N ALA A 218 2.51 23.73 6.29
CA ALA A 218 1.81 24.59 5.34
C ALA A 218 0.54 23.93 4.78
N ARG A 219 0.62 22.64 4.44
CA ARG A 219 -0.52 21.86 3.94
C ARG A 219 -1.62 21.73 4.99
N SER A 220 -1.25 21.37 6.21
CA SER A 220 -2.18 21.23 7.34
C SER A 220 -2.85 22.58 7.69
N ALA A 221 -2.09 23.69 7.67
CA ALA A 221 -2.60 25.04 7.90
C ALA A 221 -3.60 25.46 6.81
N ARG A 222 -3.31 25.19 5.54
CA ARG A 222 -4.22 25.46 4.43
C ARG A 222 -5.54 24.69 4.59
N ALA A 223 -5.47 23.39 4.84
CA ALA A 223 -6.66 22.56 5.02
C ALA A 223 -7.50 23.03 6.21
N ALA A 224 -6.88 23.32 7.35
CA ALA A 224 -7.56 23.84 8.53
C ALA A 224 -8.22 25.21 8.28
N LYS A 225 -7.53 26.11 7.55
CA LYS A 225 -8.07 27.41 7.16
C LYS A 225 -9.29 27.28 6.24
N GLU A 226 -9.26 26.38 5.28
CA GLU A 226 -10.39 26.11 4.38
C GLU A 226 -11.60 25.60 5.16
N LEU A 227 -11.42 24.67 6.12
CA LEU A 227 -12.47 24.19 7.00
C LEU A 227 -13.07 25.33 7.84
N LEU A 228 -12.25 26.21 8.42
CA LEU A 228 -12.74 27.35 9.19
C LEU A 228 -13.45 28.40 8.33
N CYS A 229 -12.98 28.62 7.10
CA CYS A 229 -13.68 29.48 6.15
C CYS A 229 -15.05 28.94 5.77
N ALA A 230 -15.15 27.63 5.54
CA ALA A 230 -16.45 26.97 5.30
C ALA A 230 -17.37 27.06 6.52
N ALA A 231 -16.85 26.75 7.73
CA ALA A 231 -17.60 26.89 8.98
C ALA A 231 -18.09 28.31 9.23
N ARG A 232 -17.25 29.32 8.91
CA ARG A 232 -17.64 30.73 9.01
C ARG A 232 -18.76 31.07 8.04
N ASN A 233 -18.71 30.57 6.80
CA ASN A 233 -19.75 30.83 5.80
C ASN A 233 -21.09 30.23 6.24
N ASP A 234 -21.11 28.99 6.72
CA ASP A 234 -22.30 28.32 7.24
C ASP A 234 -22.87 29.08 8.48
N CYS A 235 -21.99 29.48 9.40
CA CYS A 235 -22.39 30.28 10.58
C CYS A 235 -22.96 31.64 10.18
N ARG A 236 -22.44 32.25 9.11
CA ARG A 236 -22.96 33.53 8.58
C ARG A 236 -24.32 33.35 7.90
N GLU A 237 -24.54 32.24 7.22
CA GLU A 237 -25.84 31.88 6.65
C GLU A 237 -26.91 31.70 7.73
N ASP A 238 -26.59 30.96 8.80
CA ASP A 238 -27.45 30.83 10.00
C ASP A 238 -27.72 32.18 10.63
N PHE A 239 -26.74 33.06 10.72
CA PHE A 239 -26.90 34.42 11.23
C PHE A 239 -27.88 35.24 10.40
N VAL A 240 -27.72 35.27 9.08
CA VAL A 240 -28.61 36.01 8.16
C VAL A 240 -30.05 35.51 8.26
N THR A 241 -30.23 34.21 8.32
CA THR A 241 -31.55 33.56 8.49
C THR A 241 -32.19 33.95 9.81
N ALA A 242 -31.44 33.83 10.89
CA ALA A 242 -31.94 34.22 12.25
C ALA A 242 -32.29 35.71 12.36
N GLN A 243 -31.52 36.59 11.65
CA GLN A 243 -31.79 38.01 11.61
C GLN A 243 -33.07 38.31 10.82
N ALA A 244 -33.25 37.71 9.65
CA ALA A 244 -34.46 37.84 8.86
C ALA A 244 -35.71 37.36 9.63
N ASP A 245 -35.65 36.25 10.33
CA ASP A 245 -36.72 35.74 11.16
C ASP A 245 -37.06 36.68 12.31
N ALA A 246 -36.07 37.29 12.96
CA ALA A 246 -36.27 38.29 14.01
C ALA A 246 -36.99 39.53 13.49
N GLU A 247 -36.63 39.99 12.29
CA GLU A 247 -37.27 41.14 11.59
C GLU A 247 -38.69 40.81 11.11
N ALA A 248 -38.93 39.61 10.60
CA ALA A 248 -40.24 39.16 10.13
C ALA A 248 -41.24 38.88 11.27
N SER A 249 -40.78 38.81 12.53
CA SER A 249 -41.64 38.45 13.65
C SER A 249 -42.79 39.46 13.83
N LYS A 250 -44.04 38.98 14.18
CA LYS A 250 -45.24 39.82 14.42
C LYS A 250 -45.21 40.58 15.73
N LYS A 251 -44.05 41.10 16.17
CA LYS A 251 -43.84 41.83 17.45
C LYS A 251 -43.86 43.34 17.20
N THR A 252 -43.99 44.11 18.30
CA THR A 252 -43.85 45.59 18.28
C THR A 252 -42.46 46.02 17.79
N PRO A 253 -42.31 47.23 17.22
CA PRO A 253 -40.97 47.70 16.74
C PRO A 253 -39.87 47.59 17.77
N ALA A 254 -40.10 48.01 19.02
CA ALA A 254 -39.12 47.88 20.11
C ALA A 254 -38.76 46.42 20.45
N ALA A 255 -39.72 45.47 20.32
CA ALA A 255 -39.47 44.06 20.54
C ALA A 255 -38.71 43.42 19.37
N LYS A 256 -38.87 43.92 18.16
CA LYS A 256 -38.06 43.50 16.97
C LYS A 256 -36.61 43.95 17.12
N GLU A 257 -36.39 45.20 17.46
CA GLU A 257 -35.06 45.77 17.69
C GLU A 257 -34.30 44.98 18.77
N LYS A 258 -34.97 44.64 19.87
CA LYS A 258 -34.38 43.81 20.92
C LYS A 258 -34.10 42.38 20.44
N ALA A 259 -34.94 41.79 19.59
CA ALA A 259 -34.72 40.45 19.03
C ALA A 259 -33.52 40.44 18.07
N VAL A 260 -33.40 41.44 17.20
CA VAL A 260 -32.26 41.59 16.29
C VAL A 260 -30.96 41.79 17.06
N ALA A 261 -30.99 42.65 18.11
CA ALA A 261 -29.82 42.86 18.97
C ALA A 261 -29.35 41.55 19.64
N ALA A 262 -30.30 40.74 20.15
CA ALA A 262 -29.97 39.43 20.74
C ALA A 262 -29.39 38.43 19.73
N VAL A 263 -29.83 38.44 18.47
CA VAL A 263 -29.25 37.63 17.40
C VAL A 263 -27.83 38.09 17.11
N ASN A 264 -27.62 39.39 16.96
CA ASN A 264 -26.28 39.96 16.73
C ASN A 264 -25.30 39.58 17.83
N GLU A 265 -25.67 39.75 19.09
CA GLU A 265 -24.85 39.37 20.27
C GLU A 265 -24.51 37.88 20.27
N LYS A 266 -25.45 37.03 19.88
CA LYS A 266 -25.30 35.56 19.88
C LYS A 266 -24.30 35.05 18.84
N PHE A 267 -24.28 35.66 17.66
CA PHE A 267 -23.43 35.25 16.58
C PHE A 267 -22.07 35.99 16.50
N ALA A 268 -21.93 37.12 17.22
CA ALA A 268 -20.72 37.94 17.16
C ALA A 268 -19.46 37.17 17.56
N GLU A 269 -19.48 36.53 18.75
CA GLU A 269 -18.32 35.77 19.26
C GLU A 269 -17.96 34.57 18.40
N PRO A 270 -18.88 33.70 17.94
CA PRO A 270 -18.54 32.60 17.02
C PRO A 270 -17.92 33.05 15.69
N LEU A 271 -18.48 34.07 15.05
CA LEU A 271 -17.97 34.60 13.78
C LEU A 271 -16.60 35.22 13.96
N GLU A 272 -16.39 36.04 14.99
CA GLU A 272 -15.10 36.64 15.30
C GLU A 272 -14.02 35.57 15.55
N ARG A 273 -14.33 34.53 16.32
CA ARG A 273 -13.38 33.43 16.58
C ARG A 273 -13.03 32.65 15.34
N LEU A 274 -14.01 32.34 14.48
CA LEU A 274 -13.75 31.64 13.23
C LEU A 274 -12.87 32.49 12.30
N GLU A 275 -13.11 33.80 12.26
CA GLU A 275 -12.34 34.74 11.43
C GLU A 275 -10.90 34.88 11.94
N ASN A 276 -10.70 35.10 13.24
CA ASN A 276 -9.38 35.20 13.85
C ASN A 276 -8.59 33.88 13.72
N SER A 277 -9.24 32.73 13.90
CA SER A 277 -8.63 31.40 13.70
C SER A 277 -8.20 31.20 12.24
N ALA A 278 -9.04 31.58 11.27
CA ALA A 278 -8.69 31.49 9.85
C ALA A 278 -7.53 32.43 9.46
N ALA A 279 -7.48 33.64 10.06
CA ALA A 279 -6.38 34.57 9.85
C ALA A 279 -5.05 34.04 10.40
N LEU A 280 -5.06 33.48 11.62
CA LEU A 280 -3.90 32.81 12.20
C LEU A 280 -3.37 31.69 11.30
N LEU A 281 -4.25 30.80 10.83
CA LEU A 281 -3.85 29.71 9.96
C LEU A 281 -3.33 30.19 8.59
N GLY A 282 -3.83 31.34 8.11
CA GLY A 282 -3.27 32.01 6.93
C GLY A 282 -1.84 32.52 7.14
N GLU A 283 -1.54 33.01 8.32
CA GLU A 283 -0.18 33.41 8.72
C GLU A 283 0.74 32.19 8.87
N VAL A 284 0.28 31.14 9.52
CA VAL A 284 1.02 29.87 9.67
C VAL A 284 1.32 29.25 8.29
N GLU A 285 0.33 29.21 7.38
CA GLU A 285 0.52 28.74 6.01
C GLU A 285 1.62 29.54 5.27
N ARG A 286 1.62 30.86 5.40
CA ARG A 286 2.61 31.73 4.78
C ARG A 286 4.02 31.50 5.32
N LEU A 287 4.18 31.47 6.64
CA LEU A 287 5.48 31.24 7.31
C LEU A 287 6.05 29.88 6.98
N ALA A 288 5.23 28.85 7.06
CA ALA A 288 5.61 27.49 6.72
C ALA A 288 5.94 27.34 5.23
N GLY A 289 5.16 27.94 4.33
CA GLY A 289 5.43 27.95 2.89
C GLY A 289 6.68 28.71 2.49
N ALA A 290 7.12 29.69 3.30
CA ALA A 290 8.38 30.42 3.12
C ALA A 290 9.60 29.72 3.74
N GLY A 291 9.43 28.62 4.48
CA GLY A 291 10.52 27.94 5.18
C GLY A 291 11.03 28.71 6.41
N GLU A 292 10.25 29.63 6.95
CA GLU A 292 10.63 30.50 8.07
C GLU A 292 10.38 29.83 9.42
N TRP A 293 11.22 28.85 9.82
CA TRP A 293 11.02 28.03 11.04
C TRP A 293 10.93 28.87 12.31
N THR A 294 11.92 29.75 12.59
CA THR A 294 11.94 30.54 13.83
C THR A 294 10.72 31.46 13.97
N PRO A 295 10.34 32.26 12.97
CA PRO A 295 9.10 33.04 13.05
C PRO A 295 7.84 32.18 13.22
N LEU A 296 7.81 30.98 12.59
CA LEU A 296 6.69 30.06 12.75
C LEU A 296 6.63 29.50 14.17
N TYR A 297 7.74 29.02 14.71
CA TYR A 297 7.84 28.53 16.08
C TYR A 297 7.44 29.62 17.10
N ASP A 298 7.97 30.84 16.96
CA ASP A 298 7.60 31.96 17.85
C ASP A 298 6.10 32.26 17.80
N ARG A 299 5.50 32.11 16.62
CA ARG A 299 4.04 32.32 16.43
C ARG A 299 3.20 31.23 17.08
N LEU A 300 3.70 29.97 17.11
CA LEU A 300 3.02 28.83 17.67
C LEU A 300 3.26 28.68 19.19
N THR A 301 4.36 29.19 19.72
CA THR A 301 4.78 29.06 21.12
C THR A 301 3.67 29.39 22.14
N PRO A 302 2.85 30.46 22.02
CA PRO A 302 1.77 30.73 22.97
C PRO A 302 0.72 29.60 23.07
N TYR A 303 0.50 28.88 21.96
CA TYR A 303 -0.46 27.75 21.89
C TYR A 303 0.16 26.50 22.47
N VAL A 304 1.40 26.15 22.08
CA VAL A 304 2.17 25.01 22.63
C VAL A 304 2.28 25.10 24.15
N LEU A 305 2.51 26.32 24.67
CA LEU A 305 2.58 26.56 26.12
C LEU A 305 1.20 26.65 26.80
N GLY A 306 0.11 26.55 26.07
CA GLY A 306 -1.25 26.66 26.60
C GLY A 306 -1.64 28.07 27.08
N MET A 307 -0.89 29.09 26.64
CA MET A 307 -1.17 30.51 26.98
C MET A 307 -2.32 31.08 26.15
N GLU A 308 -2.48 30.60 24.93
CA GLU A 308 -3.57 30.92 24.02
C GLU A 308 -4.41 29.70 23.69
N GLN A 309 -5.66 29.91 23.30
CA GLN A 309 -6.56 28.84 22.88
C GLN A 309 -6.33 28.49 21.40
N ALA A 310 -6.18 27.18 21.13
CA ALA A 310 -6.09 26.67 19.78
C ALA A 310 -7.24 27.20 18.89
N PRO A 311 -7.01 27.33 17.57
CA PRO A 311 -8.03 27.68 16.59
C PRO A 311 -9.26 26.81 16.68
N GLY A 312 -10.42 27.38 16.37
CA GLY A 312 -11.70 26.67 16.38
C GLY A 312 -12.67 27.11 17.47
N LEU A 313 -13.65 26.27 17.76
CA LEU A 313 -14.76 26.58 18.64
C LEU A 313 -14.78 25.74 19.93
N LYS A 314 -13.62 25.33 20.41
CA LYS A 314 -13.49 24.57 21.67
C LYS A 314 -14.20 25.34 22.81
N ASN A 315 -15.10 24.67 23.57
CA ASN A 315 -15.91 25.24 24.63
C ASN A 315 -17.12 26.10 24.21
N MET A 316 -17.42 26.29 22.93
CA MET A 316 -18.58 27.07 22.46
C MET A 316 -19.80 26.22 22.11
N LYS A 317 -19.79 24.91 22.33
CA LYS A 317 -20.85 23.93 21.93
C LYS A 317 -22.27 24.34 22.32
N LYS A 318 -22.44 25.08 23.44
CA LYS A 318 -23.75 25.53 23.93
C LYS A 318 -24.25 26.85 23.32
N ARG A 319 -23.38 27.54 22.53
CA ARG A 319 -23.69 28.87 21.98
C ARG A 319 -24.02 28.83 20.49
N LEU A 320 -23.61 27.77 19.77
CA LEU A 320 -23.89 27.59 18.34
C LEU A 320 -25.38 27.27 18.14
N THR A 321 -26.01 27.94 17.18
CA THR A 321 -27.43 27.76 16.83
C THR A 321 -27.59 27.97 15.35
N GLY A 322 -28.65 27.40 14.76
CA GLY A 322 -28.96 27.43 13.36
C GLY A 322 -29.04 26.03 12.80
N GLU A 323 -29.35 25.94 11.54
CA GLU A 323 -29.46 24.67 10.79
C GLU A 323 -28.09 24.00 10.63
N HIS A 324 -27.04 24.81 10.38
CA HIS A 324 -25.69 24.35 10.10
C HIS A 324 -24.81 24.16 11.35
N LYS A 325 -25.36 24.33 12.58
CA LYS A 325 -24.58 24.27 13.84
C LYS A 325 -23.68 23.05 14.00
N ASP A 326 -24.16 21.87 13.57
CA ASP A 326 -23.41 20.62 13.71
C ASP A 326 -22.29 20.54 12.65
N ALA A 327 -22.52 21.00 11.42
CA ALA A 327 -21.50 21.11 10.38
C ALA A 327 -20.41 22.13 10.76
N VAL A 328 -20.80 23.31 11.28
CA VAL A 328 -19.87 24.33 11.80
C VAL A 328 -18.98 23.76 12.89
N LYS A 329 -19.57 23.00 13.80
CA LYS A 329 -18.83 22.38 14.89
C LYS A 329 -17.86 21.32 14.38
N THR A 330 -18.31 20.40 13.52
CA THR A 330 -17.49 19.31 12.99
C THR A 330 -16.26 19.88 12.25
N ARG A 331 -16.47 20.85 11.36
CA ARG A 331 -15.36 21.51 10.63
C ARG A 331 -14.39 22.24 11.56
N ALA A 332 -14.90 22.90 12.60
CA ALA A 332 -14.06 23.58 13.57
C ALA A 332 -13.25 22.59 14.44
N ASP A 333 -13.85 21.46 14.82
CA ASP A 333 -13.18 20.40 15.58
C ASP A 333 -12.10 19.70 14.71
N GLU A 334 -12.34 19.50 13.41
CA GLU A 334 -11.35 18.97 12.46
C GLU A 334 -10.19 19.96 12.22
N ALA A 335 -10.49 21.24 12.06
CA ALA A 335 -9.46 22.27 11.95
C ALA A 335 -8.58 22.34 13.20
N ALA A 336 -9.16 22.18 14.39
CA ALA A 336 -8.40 22.12 15.64
C ALA A 336 -7.44 20.92 15.69
N LYS A 337 -7.85 19.74 15.21
CA LYS A 337 -6.96 18.57 15.12
C LYS A 337 -5.79 18.80 14.15
N LEU A 338 -6.04 19.47 13.03
CA LEU A 338 -4.98 19.84 12.10
C LEU A 338 -4.01 20.85 12.71
N PHE A 339 -4.50 21.75 13.54
CA PHE A 339 -3.64 22.68 14.25
C PHE A 339 -2.79 21.98 15.33
N GLU A 340 -3.37 21.07 16.12
CA GLU A 340 -2.62 20.20 17.05
C GLU A 340 -1.49 19.44 16.31
N LYS A 341 -1.75 18.95 15.10
CA LYS A 341 -0.72 18.33 14.26
C LYS A 341 0.40 19.31 13.89
N ILE A 342 0.09 20.59 13.59
CA ILE A 342 1.09 21.61 13.30
C ILE A 342 1.94 21.90 14.54
N GLU A 343 1.33 21.97 15.73
CA GLU A 343 2.05 22.14 17.00
C GLU A 343 3.03 20.98 17.26
N ASP A 344 2.63 19.72 16.94
CA ASP A 344 3.50 18.55 17.07
C ASP A 344 4.67 18.60 16.08
N LEU A 345 4.43 19.06 14.83
CA LEU A 345 5.46 19.15 13.79
C LEU A 345 6.51 20.23 14.10
N ILE A 346 6.10 21.36 14.72
CA ILE A 346 6.94 22.54 15.00
C ILE A 346 6.98 22.74 16.52
N SER A 347 7.31 21.68 17.27
CA SER A 347 7.24 21.66 18.73
C SER A 347 8.46 22.24 19.44
N CYS A 348 9.55 22.52 18.73
CA CYS A 348 10.81 23.02 19.30
C CYS A 348 11.43 24.13 18.46
N SER A 349 12.32 24.91 19.06
CA SER A 349 13.14 25.90 18.35
C SER A 349 14.13 25.22 17.39
N LEU A 350 14.68 25.99 16.45
CA LEU A 350 15.66 25.48 15.50
C LEU A 350 16.93 24.96 16.19
N ASP A 351 17.34 25.62 17.27
CA ASP A 351 18.51 25.21 18.06
C ASP A 351 18.26 23.90 18.79
N GLU A 352 17.07 23.70 19.36
CA GLU A 352 16.67 22.45 20.00
C GLU A 352 16.55 21.32 18.97
N ALA A 353 15.98 21.56 17.80
CA ALA A 353 15.93 20.60 16.70
C ALA A 353 17.33 20.15 16.24
N GLU A 354 18.30 21.07 16.25
CA GLU A 354 19.70 20.73 15.95
C GLU A 354 20.36 19.91 17.07
N LEU A 355 20.05 20.18 18.33
CA LEU A 355 20.51 19.37 19.44
C LEU A 355 19.92 17.95 19.38
N ASP A 356 18.63 17.83 19.10
CA ASP A 356 17.96 16.55 18.94
C ASP A 356 18.54 15.75 17.77
N ARG A 357 18.80 16.40 16.62
CA ARG A 357 19.45 15.77 15.48
C ARG A 357 20.81 15.17 15.86
N LYS A 358 21.65 15.94 16.56
CA LYS A 358 22.98 15.47 17.02
C LYS A 358 22.90 14.37 18.03
N ALA A 359 21.87 14.37 18.90
CA ALA A 359 21.67 13.32 19.88
C ALA A 359 21.13 12.03 19.24
N ALA A 360 20.32 12.13 18.18
CA ALA A 360 19.75 10.99 17.48
C ALA A 360 20.75 10.29 16.53
N GLU A 361 21.76 10.99 16.00
CA GLU A 361 22.72 10.43 15.04
C GLU A 361 23.44 9.18 15.56
N PRO A 362 24.03 9.17 16.77
CA PRO A 362 24.67 7.96 17.29
C PRO A 362 23.70 6.77 17.42
N CYS A 363 22.47 7.03 17.86
CA CYS A 363 21.41 6.03 17.97
C CYS A 363 21.07 5.39 16.62
N LEU A 364 20.94 6.21 15.58
CA LEU A 364 20.66 5.73 14.22
C LEU A 364 21.83 4.95 13.63
N ARG A 365 23.05 5.42 13.85
CA ARG A 365 24.25 4.71 13.42
C ARG A 365 24.34 3.33 14.07
N ALA A 366 24.03 3.23 15.37
CA ALA A 366 23.98 1.96 16.08
C ALA A 366 22.87 1.04 15.57
N LEU A 367 21.68 1.57 15.28
CA LEU A 367 20.60 0.84 14.61
C LEU A 367 21.05 0.28 13.26
N PHE A 368 21.68 1.10 12.41
CA PHE A 368 22.14 0.68 11.09
C PHE A 368 23.27 -0.36 11.18
N ALA A 369 24.14 -0.26 12.19
CA ALA A 369 25.13 -1.30 12.48
C ALA A 369 24.45 -2.62 12.87
N ALA A 370 23.40 -2.58 13.70
CA ALA A 370 22.63 -3.77 14.06
C ALA A 370 21.90 -4.37 12.85
N VAL A 371 21.39 -3.55 11.93
CA VAL A 371 20.76 -4.04 10.67
C VAL A 371 21.79 -4.77 9.80
N ARG A 372 23.02 -4.25 9.66
CA ARG A 372 24.10 -4.92 8.91
C ARG A 372 24.52 -6.24 9.59
N ASP A 373 24.62 -6.26 10.91
CA ASP A 373 24.96 -7.49 11.66
C ASP A 373 23.85 -8.54 11.51
N PHE A 374 22.58 -8.12 11.56
CA PHE A 374 21.43 -8.99 11.32
C PHE A 374 21.47 -9.59 9.91
N ASP A 375 21.68 -8.79 8.88
CA ASP A 375 21.76 -9.28 7.49
C ASP A 375 22.88 -10.32 7.34
N ALA A 376 24.07 -10.03 7.89
CA ALA A 376 25.21 -10.94 7.84
C ALA A 376 24.92 -12.28 8.55
N ARG A 377 24.34 -12.26 9.76
CA ARG A 377 23.99 -13.47 10.52
C ARG A 377 22.89 -14.26 9.83
N PHE A 378 21.86 -13.58 9.35
CA PHE A 378 20.74 -14.21 8.67
C PHE A 378 21.18 -14.86 7.35
N ALA A 379 22.01 -14.17 6.55
CA ALA A 379 22.61 -14.72 5.33
C ALA A 379 23.49 -15.95 5.63
N ALA A 380 24.30 -15.92 6.68
CA ALA A 380 25.12 -17.06 7.10
C ALA A 380 24.26 -18.27 7.45
N ARG A 381 23.20 -18.09 8.23
CA ARG A 381 22.27 -19.15 8.62
C ARG A 381 21.52 -19.75 7.43
N LYS A 382 21.09 -18.91 6.47
CA LYS A 382 20.49 -19.38 5.22
C LYS A 382 21.49 -20.21 4.41
N ARG A 383 22.74 -19.75 4.30
CA ARG A 383 23.83 -20.45 3.58
C ARG A 383 24.14 -21.83 4.20
N GLU A 384 24.22 -21.95 5.55
CA GLU A 384 24.43 -23.22 6.25
C GLU A 384 23.35 -24.25 5.91
N ARG A 385 22.11 -23.81 5.74
CA ARG A 385 20.96 -24.65 5.40
C ARG A 385 20.71 -24.77 3.90
N ARG A 386 21.50 -24.09 3.06
CA ARG A 386 21.36 -24.04 1.62
C ARG A 386 19.97 -23.51 1.17
N LEU A 387 19.46 -22.54 1.93
CA LEU A 387 18.17 -21.91 1.71
C LEU A 387 18.38 -20.49 1.15
N LEU A 388 17.51 -20.09 0.23
CA LEU A 388 17.42 -18.72 -0.25
C LEU A 388 15.97 -18.27 -0.18
N GLU A 389 15.73 -17.05 0.25
CA GLU A 389 14.40 -16.42 0.18
C GLU A 389 14.21 -15.65 -1.13
N PHE A 390 12.99 -15.20 -1.41
CA PHE A 390 12.67 -14.53 -2.67
C PHE A 390 13.53 -13.29 -2.93
N SER A 391 13.76 -12.46 -1.91
CA SER A 391 14.62 -11.28 -2.05
C SER A 391 16.08 -11.65 -2.35
N ASP A 392 16.57 -12.80 -1.89
CA ASP A 392 17.91 -13.28 -2.23
C ASP A 392 18.02 -13.60 -3.72
N PHE A 393 16.97 -14.14 -4.35
CA PHE A 393 16.99 -14.43 -5.80
C PHE A 393 17.24 -13.17 -6.61
N GLU A 394 16.52 -12.10 -6.29
CA GLU A 394 16.63 -10.83 -7.00
C GLU A 394 18.00 -10.17 -6.78
N HIS A 395 18.50 -10.11 -5.54
CA HIS A 395 19.81 -9.55 -5.23
C HIS A 395 20.97 -10.33 -5.84
N LEU A 396 20.93 -11.65 -5.75
CA LEU A 396 21.94 -12.50 -6.36
C LEU A 396 21.93 -12.44 -7.89
N ALA A 397 20.74 -12.38 -8.49
CA ALA A 397 20.60 -12.15 -9.93
C ALA A 397 21.16 -10.79 -10.34
N LEU A 398 20.89 -9.72 -9.56
CA LEU A 398 21.46 -8.41 -9.85
C LEU A 398 23.01 -8.42 -9.77
N ARG A 399 23.57 -9.11 -8.79
CA ARG A 399 25.03 -9.28 -8.67
C ARG A 399 25.67 -10.04 -9.84
N LEU A 400 24.94 -10.93 -10.51
CA LEU A 400 25.40 -11.56 -11.74
C LEU A 400 25.39 -10.58 -12.92
N LEU A 401 24.40 -9.69 -12.94
CA LEU A 401 24.14 -8.81 -14.08
C LEU A 401 24.90 -7.49 -14.02
N ARG A 402 25.30 -7.03 -12.80
CA ARG A 402 25.91 -5.73 -12.57
C ARG A 402 27.11 -5.85 -11.64
N ASP A 403 28.21 -5.16 -11.98
CA ASP A 403 29.40 -5.07 -11.14
C ASP A 403 29.24 -4.05 -9.98
N ALA A 404 30.28 -3.87 -9.16
CA ALA A 404 30.30 -2.96 -8.02
C ALA A 404 30.15 -1.49 -8.44
N ASP A 405 30.54 -1.13 -9.67
CA ASP A 405 30.42 0.22 -10.23
C ASP A 405 29.05 0.42 -10.90
N GLY A 406 28.16 -0.56 -10.84
CA GLY A 406 26.83 -0.53 -11.42
C GLY A 406 26.80 -0.79 -12.94
N GLN A 407 27.92 -1.22 -13.54
CA GLN A 407 28.00 -1.49 -14.97
C GLN A 407 27.61 -2.93 -15.31
N PRO A 408 27.01 -3.18 -16.48
CA PRO A 408 26.67 -4.54 -16.91
C PRO A 408 27.89 -5.43 -17.03
N THR A 409 27.86 -6.61 -16.42
CA THR A 409 28.91 -7.64 -16.53
C THR A 409 28.96 -8.26 -17.94
N GLU A 410 30.06 -8.95 -18.28
CA GLU A 410 30.12 -9.74 -19.52
C GLU A 410 29.00 -10.80 -19.57
N LEU A 411 28.70 -11.42 -18.43
CA LEU A 411 27.60 -12.37 -18.32
C LEU A 411 26.25 -11.70 -18.64
N CYS A 412 26.02 -10.50 -18.13
CA CYS A 412 24.83 -9.70 -18.44
C CYS A 412 24.69 -9.47 -19.95
N GLN A 413 25.78 -9.12 -20.63
CA GLN A 413 25.78 -8.92 -22.09
C GLN A 413 25.40 -10.21 -22.84
N GLY A 414 25.95 -11.37 -22.40
CA GLY A 414 25.59 -12.67 -22.97
C GLY A 414 24.12 -13.04 -22.75
N ILE A 415 23.58 -12.82 -21.55
CA ILE A 415 22.16 -13.08 -21.22
C ILE A 415 21.25 -12.17 -22.02
N ARG A 416 21.57 -10.88 -22.13
CA ARG A 416 20.83 -9.87 -22.87
C ARG A 416 20.69 -10.22 -24.34
N GLN A 417 21.75 -10.75 -24.97
CA GLN A 417 21.72 -11.23 -26.36
C GLN A 417 20.76 -12.42 -26.58
N GLY A 418 20.42 -13.14 -25.51
CA GLY A 418 19.43 -14.22 -25.55
C GLY A 418 18.00 -13.72 -25.74
N TYR A 419 17.72 -12.49 -25.35
CA TYR A 419 16.38 -11.91 -25.42
C TYR A 419 16.28 -10.86 -26.53
N ALA A 420 15.21 -10.90 -27.29
CA ALA A 420 14.89 -9.92 -28.32
C ALA A 420 13.85 -8.90 -27.85
N ALA A 421 13.10 -9.21 -26.78
CA ALA A 421 12.22 -8.28 -26.12
C ALA A 421 12.01 -8.69 -24.65
N VAL A 422 11.94 -7.68 -23.79
CA VAL A 422 11.58 -7.76 -22.38
C VAL A 422 10.25 -7.03 -22.19
N MET A 423 9.24 -7.72 -21.71
CA MET A 423 7.91 -7.16 -21.49
C MET A 423 7.50 -7.36 -20.02
N VAL A 424 7.06 -6.29 -19.36
CA VAL A 424 6.68 -6.31 -17.93
C VAL A 424 5.22 -5.90 -17.80
N ASP A 425 4.40 -6.79 -17.24
CA ASP A 425 3.01 -6.53 -16.90
C ASP A 425 2.90 -6.04 -15.44
N GLU A 426 1.87 -5.25 -15.14
CA GLU A 426 1.62 -4.64 -13.82
C GLU A 426 2.85 -3.90 -13.26
N TYR A 427 3.53 -3.13 -14.12
CA TYR A 427 4.77 -2.45 -13.78
C TYR A 427 4.64 -1.46 -12.61
N GLN A 428 3.43 -0.96 -12.29
CA GLN A 428 3.17 -0.10 -11.12
C GLN A 428 3.45 -0.80 -9.78
N ASP A 429 3.55 -2.13 -9.77
CA ASP A 429 3.82 -2.92 -8.56
C ASP A 429 5.29 -3.36 -8.44
N THR A 430 6.17 -2.70 -9.21
CA THR A 430 7.62 -2.95 -9.25
C THR A 430 8.31 -2.18 -8.12
N ASN A 431 9.34 -2.77 -7.50
CA ASN A 431 10.28 -2.09 -6.59
C ASN A 431 11.56 -1.66 -7.31
N ALA A 432 12.44 -0.92 -6.62
CA ALA A 432 13.68 -0.40 -7.20
C ALA A 432 14.67 -1.51 -7.62
N LEU A 433 14.71 -2.61 -6.89
CA LEU A 433 15.57 -3.77 -7.22
C LEU A 433 15.11 -4.44 -8.52
N GLN A 434 13.80 -4.63 -8.67
CA GLN A 434 13.21 -5.22 -9.88
C GLN A 434 13.39 -4.30 -11.10
N ASP A 435 13.17 -2.98 -10.94
CA ASP A 435 13.44 -2.03 -12.04
C ASP A 435 14.90 -2.08 -12.49
N ALA A 436 15.86 -2.18 -11.54
CA ALA A 436 17.27 -2.35 -11.86
C ALA A 436 17.54 -3.63 -12.65
N LEU A 437 16.89 -4.76 -12.30
CA LEU A 437 16.96 -6.01 -13.04
C LEU A 437 16.42 -5.86 -14.47
N TYR A 438 15.25 -5.24 -14.65
CA TYR A 438 14.69 -5.03 -16.00
C TYR A 438 15.59 -4.18 -16.88
N ARG A 439 16.17 -3.10 -16.32
CA ARG A 439 17.15 -2.26 -17.04
C ARG A 439 18.44 -3.02 -17.40
N CYS A 440 18.89 -3.94 -16.54
CA CYS A 440 20.03 -4.78 -16.85
C CYS A 440 19.72 -5.77 -17.99
N LEU A 441 18.50 -6.28 -18.08
CA LEU A 441 18.08 -7.26 -19.09
C LEU A 441 17.70 -6.63 -20.43
N ALA A 442 17.36 -5.36 -20.45
CA ALA A 442 17.04 -4.62 -21.66
C ALA A 442 18.31 -4.12 -22.39
N SER A 443 18.23 -3.94 -23.69
CA SER A 443 19.34 -3.44 -24.50
C SER A 443 19.54 -1.94 -24.31
N PRO A 444 20.78 -1.46 -24.19
CA PRO A 444 21.05 -0.01 -24.20
C PRO A 444 20.65 0.67 -25.51
N ALA A 445 20.52 -0.08 -26.59
CA ALA A 445 20.01 0.44 -27.88
C ALA A 445 18.51 0.78 -27.81
N GLY A 446 17.78 0.23 -26.85
CA GLY A 446 16.51 0.75 -26.38
C GLY A 446 15.30 0.45 -27.25
N ASP A 447 15.23 -0.65 -28.00
CA ASP A 447 14.02 -1.02 -28.76
C ASP A 447 13.27 -2.24 -28.22
N ASP A 448 13.75 -2.81 -27.12
CA ASP A 448 13.36 -4.13 -26.64
C ASP A 448 12.60 -4.15 -25.31
N LEU A 449 12.40 -3.00 -24.62
CA LEU A 449 11.69 -2.93 -23.36
C LEU A 449 10.27 -2.37 -23.52
N PHE A 450 9.29 -3.16 -23.10
CA PHE A 450 7.88 -2.75 -23.03
C PHE A 450 7.34 -2.90 -21.62
N LEU A 451 7.03 -1.78 -20.99
CA LEU A 451 6.45 -1.71 -19.65
C LEU A 451 4.97 -1.38 -19.76
N VAL A 452 4.11 -2.08 -19.06
CA VAL A 452 2.68 -1.75 -19.02
C VAL A 452 2.11 -1.86 -17.61
N GLY A 453 1.30 -0.90 -17.24
CA GLY A 453 0.68 -0.85 -15.92
C GLY A 453 -0.34 0.27 -15.78
N ASP A 454 -0.91 0.39 -14.60
CA ASP A 454 -1.84 1.45 -14.22
C ASP A 454 -1.44 1.99 -12.83
N LEU A 455 -0.88 3.19 -12.80
CA LEU A 455 -0.45 3.83 -11.54
C LEU A 455 -1.57 3.87 -10.49
N LYS A 456 -2.83 4.04 -10.94
CA LYS A 456 -4.02 4.07 -10.07
C LYS A 456 -4.35 2.73 -9.42
N GLN A 457 -3.78 1.62 -9.94
CA GLN A 457 -3.95 0.26 -9.42
C GLN A 457 -2.78 -0.22 -8.58
N SER A 458 -1.84 0.66 -8.22
CA SER A 458 -0.75 0.32 -7.31
C SER A 458 -1.29 0.14 -5.88
N ILE A 459 -1.42 -1.12 -5.45
CA ILE A 459 -1.95 -1.51 -4.14
C ILE A 459 -0.98 -2.37 -3.32
N TYR A 460 0.24 -2.56 -3.82
CA TYR A 460 1.24 -3.44 -3.20
C TYR A 460 2.39 -2.70 -2.50
N ARG A 461 2.18 -1.44 -2.09
CA ARG A 461 3.17 -0.68 -1.31
C ARG A 461 3.59 -1.42 -0.03
N PHE A 462 2.70 -2.17 0.61
CA PHE A 462 3.00 -3.04 1.75
C PHE A 462 3.91 -4.24 1.41
N ARG A 463 4.14 -4.52 0.12
CA ARG A 463 5.14 -5.45 -0.40
C ARG A 463 6.36 -4.73 -0.99
N GLN A 464 6.59 -3.49 -0.58
CA GLN A 464 7.69 -2.65 -1.02
C GLN A 464 7.63 -2.24 -2.51
N ALA A 465 6.47 -2.36 -3.18
CA ALA A 465 6.28 -1.74 -4.48
C ALA A 465 6.42 -0.22 -4.37
N ASP A 466 7.11 0.38 -5.34
CA ASP A 466 7.36 1.82 -5.37
C ASP A 466 6.71 2.48 -6.60
N PRO A 467 5.50 3.02 -6.46
CA PRO A 467 4.80 3.70 -7.55
C PRO A 467 5.54 4.92 -8.10
N SER A 468 6.50 5.49 -7.34
CA SER A 468 7.28 6.64 -7.79
C SER A 468 8.11 6.32 -9.03
N ILE A 469 8.57 5.08 -9.18
CA ILE A 469 9.31 4.59 -10.34
C ILE A 469 8.47 4.68 -11.63
N PHE A 470 7.19 4.34 -11.53
CA PHE A 470 6.25 4.46 -12.64
C PHE A 470 5.95 5.94 -12.95
N ARG A 471 5.69 6.74 -11.90
CA ARG A 471 5.40 8.17 -12.00
C ARG A 471 6.55 8.95 -12.63
N GLU A 472 7.80 8.71 -12.21
CA GLU A 472 8.98 9.33 -12.79
C GLU A 472 9.04 9.14 -14.32
N LYS A 473 8.73 7.94 -14.80
CA LYS A 473 8.66 7.68 -16.24
C LYS A 473 7.48 8.38 -16.93
N LEU A 474 6.32 8.48 -16.26
CA LEU A 474 5.19 9.24 -16.78
C LEU A 474 5.50 10.73 -16.94
N GLU A 475 6.30 11.29 -16.03
CA GLU A 475 6.67 12.70 -16.03
C GLU A 475 7.85 13.02 -16.97
N SER A 476 8.79 12.07 -17.11
CA SER A 476 10.04 12.28 -17.85
C SER A 476 9.99 11.79 -19.30
N TRP A 477 9.20 10.76 -19.62
CA TRP A 477 9.14 10.22 -20.97
C TRP A 477 8.12 10.97 -21.82
N PRO A 478 8.47 11.38 -23.05
CA PRO A 478 7.54 12.10 -23.90
C PRO A 478 6.37 11.22 -24.30
N LEU A 479 5.18 11.83 -24.38
CA LEU A 479 4.00 11.18 -24.93
C LEU A 479 4.23 10.87 -26.41
N LEU A 480 3.90 9.65 -26.84
CA LEU A 480 4.04 9.22 -28.21
C LEU A 480 3.18 10.09 -29.15
N PRO A 481 3.78 10.86 -30.07
CA PRO A 481 3.06 11.83 -30.89
C PRO A 481 1.93 11.17 -31.70
N GLY A 482 0.73 11.71 -31.59
CA GLY A 482 -0.44 11.25 -32.35
C GLY A 482 -0.86 9.80 -32.10
N GLY A 483 -0.22 9.08 -31.15
CA GLY A 483 -0.45 7.66 -30.91
C GLY A 483 -0.08 6.78 -32.11
N GLU A 484 0.95 7.16 -32.85
CA GLU A 484 1.49 6.39 -33.98
C GLU A 484 2.73 5.60 -33.58
N ALA A 485 2.84 4.36 -34.04
CA ALA A 485 3.99 3.52 -33.79
C ALA A 485 5.25 4.10 -34.46
N ARG A 486 6.36 4.10 -33.74
CA ARG A 486 7.66 4.50 -34.28
C ARG A 486 8.34 3.31 -34.96
N PRO A 487 9.05 3.52 -36.08
CA PRO A 487 9.87 2.49 -36.69
C PRO A 487 11.05 2.13 -35.78
N ARG A 488 11.69 0.98 -36.06
CA ARG A 488 12.94 0.61 -35.40
C ARG A 488 14.02 1.64 -35.72
N PRO A 489 14.82 2.05 -34.71
CA PRO A 489 15.96 2.98 -34.96
C PRO A 489 16.90 2.41 -36.04
N GLU A 490 17.46 3.31 -36.83
CA GLU A 490 18.52 2.94 -37.79
C GLU A 490 19.76 2.42 -37.03
N ASP A 491 20.51 1.52 -37.65
CA ASP A 491 21.71 0.91 -37.08
C ASP A 491 22.65 1.94 -36.44
N GLY A 492 22.96 1.73 -35.15
CA GLY A 492 23.87 2.58 -34.38
C GLY A 492 23.24 3.81 -33.72
N ARG A 493 21.93 4.04 -33.87
CA ARG A 493 21.22 5.09 -33.11
C ARG A 493 20.48 4.47 -31.91
N PRO A 494 20.59 5.08 -30.71
CA PRO A 494 19.78 4.66 -29.60
C PRO A 494 18.30 4.97 -29.86
N GLY A 495 17.41 4.10 -29.41
CA GLY A 495 15.97 4.36 -29.40
C GLY A 495 15.62 5.48 -28.42
N GLU A 496 14.53 6.18 -28.68
CA GLU A 496 14.00 7.20 -27.78
C GLU A 496 12.90 6.58 -26.87
N ASN A 497 12.98 6.84 -25.59
CA ASN A 497 11.94 6.41 -24.67
C ASN A 497 10.64 7.18 -24.94
N ALA A 498 9.50 6.53 -24.79
CA ALA A 498 8.19 7.18 -24.90
C ALA A 498 7.14 6.54 -24.02
N MET A 499 6.11 7.31 -23.72
CA MET A 499 4.91 6.80 -23.06
C MET A 499 3.70 6.84 -24.00
N LEU A 500 2.74 5.97 -23.75
CA LEU A 500 1.48 5.89 -24.48
C LEU A 500 0.33 5.70 -23.49
N ALA A 501 -0.71 6.54 -23.59
CA ALA A 501 -1.92 6.39 -22.78
C ALA A 501 -2.89 5.40 -23.42
N LEU A 502 -3.31 4.38 -22.66
CA LEU A 502 -4.34 3.40 -23.00
C LEU A 502 -5.57 3.65 -22.11
N ASP A 503 -6.28 4.74 -22.35
CA ASP A 503 -7.37 5.28 -21.54
C ASP A 503 -8.75 4.67 -21.83
N ALA A 504 -8.89 3.97 -22.95
CA ALA A 504 -10.17 3.40 -23.38
C ALA A 504 -10.54 2.13 -22.60
N ASN A 505 -11.57 2.20 -21.76
CA ASN A 505 -12.15 1.06 -21.03
C ASN A 505 -13.16 0.30 -21.90
N PHE A 506 -12.91 -0.99 -22.12
CA PHE A 506 -13.76 -1.90 -22.90
C PHE A 506 -14.53 -2.91 -22.04
N ARG A 507 -14.39 -2.81 -20.73
CA ARG A 507 -14.99 -3.73 -19.75
C ARG A 507 -16.35 -3.22 -19.25
N SER A 508 -16.41 -1.95 -18.87
CA SER A 508 -17.51 -1.37 -18.13
C SER A 508 -18.48 -0.60 -19.01
N ALA A 509 -19.73 -0.50 -18.58
CA ALA A 509 -20.75 0.33 -19.23
C ALA A 509 -20.40 1.82 -19.14
N PRO A 510 -20.90 2.67 -20.06
CA PRO A 510 -20.62 4.11 -20.08
C PRO A 510 -20.96 4.82 -18.75
N GLN A 511 -22.09 4.45 -18.13
CA GLN A 511 -22.55 5.05 -16.87
C GLN A 511 -21.63 4.68 -15.70
N VAL A 512 -21.11 3.44 -15.67
CA VAL A 512 -20.13 3.00 -14.67
C VAL A 512 -18.82 3.76 -14.85
N VAL A 513 -18.35 3.93 -16.09
CA VAL A 513 -17.15 4.74 -16.39
C VAL A 513 -17.36 6.20 -15.96
N ALA A 514 -18.53 6.78 -16.23
CA ALA A 514 -18.86 8.14 -15.82
C ALA A 514 -18.87 8.29 -14.29
N GLY A 515 -19.48 7.34 -13.57
CA GLY A 515 -19.49 7.33 -12.10
C GLY A 515 -18.09 7.21 -11.49
N ILE A 516 -17.24 6.34 -12.05
CA ILE A 516 -15.84 6.21 -11.64
C ILE A 516 -15.11 7.53 -11.85
N ASN A 517 -15.20 8.13 -13.04
CA ASN A 517 -14.58 9.42 -13.34
C ASN A 517 -15.04 10.51 -12.36
N PHE A 518 -16.36 10.60 -12.10
CA PHE A 518 -16.91 11.58 -11.17
C PHE A 518 -16.29 11.48 -9.77
N ILE A 519 -16.12 10.26 -9.25
CA ILE A 519 -15.52 10.03 -7.93
C ILE A 519 -14.03 10.38 -7.96
N PHE A 520 -13.28 9.88 -8.94
CA PHE A 520 -11.82 10.06 -8.97
C PHE A 520 -11.39 11.50 -9.31
N GLU A 521 -12.19 12.24 -10.10
CA GLU A 521 -11.97 13.67 -10.33
C GLU A 521 -12.02 14.51 -9.03
N GLN A 522 -12.80 14.05 -8.03
CA GLN A 522 -12.90 14.71 -6.73
C GLN A 522 -11.78 14.28 -5.76
N LEU A 523 -11.41 12.99 -5.77
CA LEU A 523 -10.56 12.39 -4.74
C LEU A 523 -9.10 12.26 -5.15
N MET A 524 -8.80 11.99 -6.42
CA MET A 524 -7.44 11.71 -6.86
C MET A 524 -6.70 13.00 -7.22
N THR A 525 -6.07 13.56 -6.23
CA THR A 525 -5.18 14.72 -6.33
C THR A 525 -3.74 14.33 -6.02
N PRO A 526 -2.72 15.10 -6.39
CA PRO A 526 -1.33 14.83 -6.01
C PRO A 526 -1.14 14.69 -4.50
N ALA A 527 -1.93 15.43 -3.70
CA ALA A 527 -1.85 15.37 -2.25
C ALA A 527 -2.46 14.10 -1.63
N LEU A 528 -3.51 13.52 -2.25
CA LEU A 528 -4.22 12.36 -1.72
C LEU A 528 -3.83 11.05 -2.44
N GLY A 529 -3.60 11.09 -3.74
CA GLY A 529 -3.36 9.90 -4.59
C GLY A 529 -2.01 9.90 -5.30
N ASP A 530 -1.06 10.75 -4.90
CA ASP A 530 0.28 10.90 -5.50
C ASP A 530 0.26 11.28 -7.00
N THR A 531 -0.91 11.41 -7.62
CA THR A 531 -1.07 11.80 -9.02
C THR A 531 -2.37 12.56 -9.24
N ALA A 532 -2.41 13.42 -10.27
CA ALA A 532 -3.62 14.10 -10.68
C ALA A 532 -4.47 13.21 -11.61
N TYR A 533 -5.79 13.23 -11.43
CA TYR A 533 -6.73 12.56 -12.33
C TYR A 533 -7.08 13.47 -13.50
N GLY A 534 -6.22 13.49 -14.52
CA GLY A 534 -6.33 14.37 -15.67
C GLY A 534 -6.20 13.63 -17.00
N ASP A 535 -5.72 14.32 -18.02
CA ASP A 535 -5.52 13.78 -19.36
C ASP A 535 -4.59 12.55 -19.33
N GLY A 536 -5.01 11.48 -20.01
CA GLY A 536 -4.30 10.20 -20.01
C GLY A 536 -4.57 9.28 -18.81
N GLN A 537 -5.17 9.82 -17.71
CA GLN A 537 -5.58 9.03 -16.54
C GLN A 537 -7.10 8.83 -16.48
N ARG A 538 -7.86 9.76 -17.06
CA ARG A 538 -9.31 9.73 -17.13
C ARG A 538 -9.76 8.58 -18.04
N LEU A 539 -10.74 7.79 -17.57
CA LEU A 539 -11.28 6.68 -18.35
C LEU A 539 -12.16 7.17 -19.50
N VAL A 540 -11.94 6.63 -20.69
CA VAL A 540 -12.80 6.84 -21.86
C VAL A 540 -13.57 5.54 -22.13
N CYS A 541 -14.88 5.60 -22.31
CA CYS A 541 -15.65 4.42 -22.64
C CYS A 541 -15.35 3.93 -24.07
N GLY A 542 -14.75 2.76 -24.19
CA GLY A 542 -14.46 2.07 -25.46
C GLY A 542 -15.43 0.91 -25.74
N ALA A 543 -16.36 0.63 -24.82
CA ALA A 543 -17.32 -0.45 -24.98
C ALA A 543 -18.28 -0.17 -26.15
N PRO A 544 -18.69 -1.20 -26.92
CA PRO A 544 -19.70 -1.04 -27.95
C PRO A 544 -21.00 -0.48 -27.37
N GLY A 545 -21.65 0.44 -28.09
CA GLY A 545 -22.94 1.03 -27.68
C GLY A 545 -24.04 -0.01 -27.46
N GLY A 546 -25.08 0.36 -26.71
CA GLY A 546 -26.28 -0.46 -26.47
C GLY A 546 -26.22 -1.29 -25.15
N TYR A 547 -25.23 -1.07 -24.31
CA TYR A 547 -25.18 -1.63 -22.97
C TYR A 547 -25.26 -0.50 -21.94
N GLU A 548 -26.27 -0.56 -21.08
CA GLU A 548 -26.47 0.40 -20.00
C GLU A 548 -26.11 -0.25 -18.66
N GLY A 549 -25.51 0.52 -17.76
CA GLY A 549 -25.21 0.15 -16.40
C GLY A 549 -25.64 1.26 -15.44
N SER A 550 -25.65 0.99 -14.15
CA SER A 550 -25.95 2.00 -13.13
C SER A 550 -24.84 2.04 -12.09
N VAL A 551 -24.74 3.18 -11.39
CA VAL A 551 -23.97 3.34 -10.16
C VAL A 551 -24.96 3.78 -9.09
N GLU A 552 -25.07 3.00 -8.03
CA GLU A 552 -25.96 3.25 -6.90
C GLU A 552 -25.12 3.55 -5.66
N VAL A 553 -25.53 4.53 -4.88
CA VAL A 553 -24.94 4.86 -3.58
C VAL A 553 -26.03 4.74 -2.52
N HIS A 554 -25.82 3.86 -1.56
CA HIS A 554 -26.78 3.60 -0.50
C HIS A 554 -26.19 4.03 0.84
N PHE A 555 -26.95 4.82 1.61
CA PHE A 555 -26.58 5.27 2.94
C PHE A 555 -27.37 4.45 3.96
N LEU A 556 -26.64 3.74 4.82
CA LEU A 556 -27.21 2.93 5.87
C LEU A 556 -26.98 3.61 7.24
N PRO A 557 -27.83 3.39 8.26
CA PRO A 557 -27.64 3.95 9.61
C PRO A 557 -26.37 3.43 10.30
N ASP A 558 -25.74 4.23 11.15
CA ASP A 558 -24.44 3.97 11.78
C ASP A 558 -24.37 2.75 12.73
N ASP A 559 -25.51 2.23 13.19
CA ASP A 559 -25.58 1.15 14.18
C ASP A 559 -25.71 -0.26 13.57
N ALA A 560 -25.20 -0.44 12.36
CA ALA A 560 -25.67 -1.51 11.49
C ALA A 560 -24.61 -2.32 10.77
N ALA A 561 -23.49 -2.71 11.38
CA ALA A 561 -22.56 -3.66 10.75
C ALA A 561 -23.28 -4.98 10.34
N GLU A 562 -24.22 -5.47 11.17
CA GLU A 562 -25.10 -6.59 10.82
C GLU A 562 -26.14 -6.23 9.74
N THR A 563 -26.46 -4.96 9.58
CA THR A 563 -27.43 -4.42 8.59
C THR A 563 -26.82 -4.36 7.20
N ASP A 564 -25.53 -3.98 7.06
CA ASP A 564 -24.85 -3.89 5.76
C ASP A 564 -24.79 -5.25 5.05
N ALA A 565 -24.40 -6.30 5.76
CA ALA A 565 -24.32 -7.64 5.21
C ALA A 565 -25.69 -8.16 4.77
N LYS A 566 -26.73 -7.93 5.58
CA LYS A 566 -28.10 -8.28 5.24
C LYS A 566 -28.61 -7.53 4.04
N TYR A 567 -28.38 -6.19 4.02
CA TYR A 567 -28.78 -5.32 2.95
C TYR A 567 -28.19 -5.77 1.59
N ILE A 568 -26.88 -6.06 1.56
CA ILE A 568 -26.21 -6.54 0.35
C ILE A 568 -26.76 -7.88 -0.10
N ALA A 569 -27.05 -8.81 0.83
CA ALA A 569 -27.64 -10.09 0.52
C ALA A 569 -29.06 -9.93 -0.08
N ASP A 570 -29.90 -9.05 0.49
CA ASP A 570 -31.24 -8.71 -0.02
C ASP A 570 -31.16 -8.07 -1.43
N ARG A 571 -30.19 -7.17 -1.65
CA ARG A 571 -30.00 -6.51 -2.96
C ARG A 571 -29.58 -7.51 -4.04
N ILE A 572 -28.62 -8.43 -3.74
CA ILE A 572 -28.19 -9.47 -4.68
C ILE A 572 -29.35 -10.41 -5.01
N GLU A 573 -30.12 -10.87 -4.01
CA GLU A 573 -31.30 -11.70 -4.24
C GLU A 573 -32.33 -11.01 -5.14
N ALA A 574 -32.62 -9.73 -4.87
CA ALA A 574 -33.54 -8.93 -5.67
C ALA A 574 -33.07 -8.75 -7.12
N MET A 575 -31.77 -8.50 -7.34
CA MET A 575 -31.17 -8.38 -8.67
C MET A 575 -31.33 -9.65 -9.50
N VAL A 576 -31.05 -10.81 -8.88
CA VAL A 576 -31.16 -12.10 -9.56
C VAL A 576 -32.65 -12.44 -9.81
N ALA A 577 -33.53 -12.18 -8.84
CA ALA A 577 -34.96 -12.41 -8.98
C ALA A 577 -35.61 -11.51 -10.06
N SER A 578 -35.17 -10.26 -10.21
CA SER A 578 -35.66 -9.34 -11.27
C SER A 578 -35.08 -9.66 -12.65
N GLY A 579 -34.02 -10.47 -12.72
CA GLY A 579 -33.33 -10.79 -13.96
C GLY A 579 -32.64 -9.60 -14.60
N GLU A 580 -32.00 -8.73 -13.79
CA GLU A 580 -31.25 -7.59 -14.31
C GLU A 580 -30.28 -8.01 -15.43
N PRO A 581 -30.14 -7.22 -16.52
CA PRO A 581 -29.35 -7.65 -17.66
C PRO A 581 -27.86 -7.57 -17.41
N VAL A 582 -27.12 -8.65 -17.71
CA VAL A 582 -25.66 -8.71 -17.70
C VAL A 582 -25.13 -9.03 -19.09
N ARG A 583 -24.04 -8.38 -19.48
CA ARG A 583 -23.37 -8.62 -20.75
C ARG A 583 -22.48 -9.85 -20.66
N ASP A 584 -22.67 -10.78 -21.60
CA ASP A 584 -21.89 -12.00 -21.73
C ASP A 584 -21.45 -12.21 -23.20
N GLY A 585 -20.15 -12.10 -23.47
CA GLY A 585 -19.57 -12.38 -24.77
C GLY A 585 -20.12 -11.60 -25.99
N GLY A 586 -20.85 -10.50 -25.76
CA GLY A 586 -21.52 -9.69 -26.80
C GLY A 586 -23.03 -9.88 -26.88
N THR A 587 -23.60 -10.76 -26.07
CA THR A 587 -25.03 -10.96 -25.83
C THR A 587 -25.41 -10.45 -24.45
N THR A 588 -26.71 -10.31 -24.19
CA THR A 588 -27.22 -9.93 -22.87
C THR A 588 -28.05 -11.11 -22.33
N ARG A 589 -27.83 -11.45 -21.06
CA ARG A 589 -28.58 -12.46 -20.33
C ARG A 589 -28.99 -11.94 -18.94
N PRO A 590 -29.95 -12.59 -18.27
CA PRO A 590 -30.24 -12.32 -16.87
C PRO A 590 -29.00 -12.55 -15.97
N VAL A 591 -28.84 -11.72 -14.93
CA VAL A 591 -27.78 -11.85 -13.92
C VAL A 591 -27.94 -13.16 -13.12
N GLN A 592 -26.82 -13.78 -12.76
CA GLN A 592 -26.74 -14.96 -11.92
C GLN A 592 -25.87 -14.62 -10.69
N TYR A 593 -25.94 -15.43 -9.63
CA TYR A 593 -25.14 -15.21 -8.42
C TYR A 593 -23.63 -15.15 -8.70
N GLU A 594 -23.14 -15.94 -9.65
CA GLU A 594 -21.72 -15.96 -10.07
C GLU A 594 -21.26 -14.66 -10.73
N ASP A 595 -22.15 -13.79 -11.17
CA ASP A 595 -21.84 -12.49 -11.75
C ASP A 595 -21.62 -11.40 -10.67
N CYS A 596 -21.98 -11.69 -9.40
CA CYS A 596 -21.92 -10.74 -8.30
C CYS A 596 -20.61 -10.87 -7.53
N CYS A 597 -19.97 -9.75 -7.23
CA CYS A 597 -18.77 -9.69 -6.43
C CYS A 597 -18.91 -8.63 -5.32
N VAL A 598 -18.68 -9.02 -4.07
CA VAL A 598 -18.67 -8.10 -2.92
C VAL A 598 -17.21 -7.79 -2.56
N LEU A 599 -16.84 -6.52 -2.56
CA LEU A 599 -15.51 -6.04 -2.15
C LEU A 599 -15.60 -5.41 -0.77
N LEU A 600 -14.77 -5.86 0.15
CA LEU A 600 -14.72 -5.37 1.53
C LEU A 600 -13.32 -4.80 1.84
N ALA A 601 -13.28 -3.77 2.69
CA ALA A 601 -12.03 -3.14 3.09
C ALA A 601 -11.18 -4.05 4.00
N ALA A 602 -11.81 -4.90 4.82
CA ALA A 602 -11.13 -5.77 5.76
C ALA A 602 -11.62 -7.22 5.66
N ARG A 603 -10.69 -8.17 5.81
CA ARG A 603 -11.02 -9.62 5.82
C ARG A 603 -11.81 -10.05 7.06
N GLY A 604 -11.72 -9.30 8.15
CA GLY A 604 -12.45 -9.58 9.39
C GLY A 604 -13.96 -9.62 9.21
N ASP A 605 -14.48 -8.93 8.20
CA ASP A 605 -15.91 -8.82 7.92
C ASP A 605 -16.44 -9.98 7.05
N PHE A 606 -15.55 -10.74 6.39
CA PHE A 606 -15.95 -11.85 5.49
C PHE A 606 -16.93 -12.85 6.11
N PRO A 607 -16.76 -13.31 7.37
CA PRO A 607 -17.68 -14.28 7.97
C PRO A 607 -19.11 -13.74 8.07
N ALA A 608 -19.32 -12.48 8.46
CA ALA A 608 -20.65 -11.87 8.61
C ALA A 608 -21.39 -11.80 7.25
N TYR A 609 -20.66 -11.42 6.18
CA TYR A 609 -21.22 -11.37 4.83
C TYR A 609 -21.50 -12.76 4.27
N ALA A 610 -20.61 -13.74 4.50
CA ALA A 610 -20.80 -15.11 4.08
C ALA A 610 -22.02 -15.74 4.78
N GLU A 611 -22.21 -15.50 6.07
CA GLU A 611 -23.37 -15.96 6.84
C GLU A 611 -24.67 -15.34 6.32
N ALA A 612 -24.72 -14.02 6.10
CA ALA A 612 -25.89 -13.32 5.60
C ALA A 612 -26.32 -13.83 4.20
N LEU A 613 -25.37 -14.06 3.30
CA LEU A 613 -25.61 -14.60 1.96
C LEU A 613 -26.07 -16.07 2.03
N THR A 614 -25.39 -16.90 2.83
CA THR A 614 -25.73 -18.32 2.99
C THR A 614 -27.12 -18.51 3.62
N ALA A 615 -27.51 -17.66 4.56
CA ALA A 615 -28.85 -17.68 5.18
C ALA A 615 -29.98 -17.48 4.15
N ARG A 616 -29.69 -16.87 2.98
CA ARG A 616 -30.63 -16.73 1.85
C ARG A 616 -30.45 -17.80 0.76
N GLY A 617 -29.59 -18.80 0.99
CA GLY A 617 -29.29 -19.83 0.00
C GLY A 617 -28.46 -19.33 -1.18
N ILE A 618 -27.79 -18.16 -1.06
CA ILE A 618 -26.90 -17.62 -2.08
C ILE A 618 -25.54 -18.32 -1.95
N PRO A 619 -25.03 -18.98 -3.02
CA PRO A 619 -23.72 -19.61 -3.02
C PRO A 619 -22.62 -18.55 -2.80
N VAL A 620 -21.70 -18.80 -1.85
CA VAL A 620 -20.63 -17.89 -1.51
C VAL A 620 -19.28 -18.56 -1.71
N TYR A 621 -18.35 -17.84 -2.35
CA TYR A 621 -16.93 -18.15 -2.30
C TYR A 621 -16.21 -16.99 -1.64
N ALA A 622 -15.61 -17.22 -0.49
CA ALA A 622 -14.76 -16.26 0.21
C ALA A 622 -13.39 -16.90 0.49
N ASP A 623 -12.31 -16.19 0.18
CA ASP A 623 -10.95 -16.60 0.58
C ASP A 623 -10.73 -16.24 2.06
N ALA A 624 -11.60 -16.76 2.92
CA ALA A 624 -11.46 -16.69 4.37
C ALA A 624 -10.40 -17.72 4.78
N ARG A 625 -9.18 -17.31 4.97
CA ARG A 625 -8.17 -18.13 5.61
C ARG A 625 -8.52 -18.23 7.09
N GLU A 626 -9.26 -19.25 7.46
CA GLU A 626 -9.34 -19.62 8.87
C GLU A 626 -7.95 -20.06 9.33
N ASN A 627 -7.46 -19.41 10.38
CA ASN A 627 -6.23 -19.87 11.02
C ASN A 627 -6.53 -21.23 11.68
N LEU A 628 -6.00 -22.30 11.11
CA LEU A 628 -6.18 -23.66 11.63
C LEU A 628 -5.85 -23.76 13.13
N LEU A 629 -4.88 -22.95 13.59
CA LEU A 629 -4.46 -22.93 14.99
C LEU A 629 -5.52 -22.33 15.92
N ASP A 630 -6.45 -21.54 15.38
CA ASP A 630 -7.58 -20.98 16.12
C ASP A 630 -8.83 -21.88 16.13
N ALA A 631 -8.81 -22.98 15.38
CA ALA A 631 -9.91 -23.91 15.35
C ALA A 631 -10.20 -24.48 16.75
N PRO A 632 -11.49 -24.58 17.16
CA PRO A 632 -11.87 -24.99 18.53
C PRO A 632 -11.27 -26.31 18.97
N HIS A 633 -11.03 -27.23 18.06
CA HIS A 633 -10.42 -28.55 18.34
C HIS A 633 -8.88 -28.53 18.37
N ILE A 634 -8.23 -27.50 17.82
CA ILE A 634 -6.78 -27.35 17.80
C ILE A 634 -6.28 -26.51 19.00
N ARG A 635 -7.05 -25.51 19.43
CA ARG A 635 -6.68 -24.67 20.60
C ARG A 635 -6.32 -25.46 21.86
N PRO A 636 -7.07 -26.53 22.27
CA PRO A 636 -6.68 -27.33 23.43
C PRO A 636 -5.35 -28.07 23.25
N LEU A 637 -5.02 -28.51 22.03
CA LEU A 637 -3.72 -29.13 21.74
C LEU A 637 -2.57 -28.14 21.86
N ILE A 638 -2.74 -26.92 21.35
CA ILE A 638 -1.74 -25.85 21.50
C ILE A 638 -1.58 -25.46 22.96
N ALA A 639 -2.68 -25.36 23.71
CA ALA A 639 -2.63 -25.11 25.14
C ALA A 639 -1.83 -26.20 25.88
N LEU A 640 -2.05 -27.47 25.52
CA LEU A 640 -1.29 -28.59 26.09
C LEU A 640 0.22 -28.49 25.76
N LEU A 641 0.59 -28.19 24.51
CA LEU A 641 1.99 -28.01 24.12
C LEU A 641 2.66 -26.89 24.92
N ARG A 642 1.97 -25.76 25.13
CA ARG A 642 2.48 -24.64 25.94
C ARG A 642 2.64 -25.01 27.41
N VAL A 643 1.75 -25.86 27.96
CA VAL A 643 1.87 -26.38 29.34
C VAL A 643 3.05 -27.35 29.47
N ILE A 644 3.32 -28.16 28.43
CA ILE A 644 4.49 -29.05 28.40
C ILE A 644 5.78 -28.24 28.40
N ASP A 645 5.82 -27.15 27.64
CA ASP A 645 6.97 -26.22 27.60
C ASP A 645 7.13 -25.47 28.93
N ASN A 646 6.04 -24.89 29.45
CA ASN A 646 6.03 -24.15 30.72
C ASN A 646 4.75 -24.43 31.53
N PRO A 647 4.82 -25.33 32.54
CA PRO A 647 3.66 -25.71 33.36
C PRO A 647 3.15 -24.61 34.32
N ALA A 648 3.88 -23.48 34.46
CA ALA A 648 3.49 -22.38 35.32
C ALA A 648 2.48 -21.39 34.65
N GLN A 649 1.96 -21.72 33.47
CA GLN A 649 1.01 -20.88 32.74
C GLN A 649 -0.43 -21.33 33.03
N ASP A 650 -1.05 -20.76 34.05
CA ASP A 650 -2.40 -21.11 34.55
C ASP A 650 -3.48 -21.08 33.46
N ILE A 651 -3.46 -20.09 32.53
CA ILE A 651 -4.47 -19.94 31.47
C ILE A 651 -4.43 -21.15 30.52
N TYR A 652 -3.22 -21.51 30.06
CA TYR A 652 -3.08 -22.64 29.15
C TYR A 652 -3.31 -23.97 29.84
N LEU A 653 -2.95 -24.08 31.13
CA LEU A 653 -3.24 -25.27 31.94
C LEU A 653 -4.76 -25.45 32.05
N ALA A 654 -5.50 -24.42 32.42
CA ALA A 654 -6.95 -24.46 32.49
C ALA A 654 -7.58 -24.81 31.13
N ALA A 655 -7.11 -24.20 30.04
CA ALA A 655 -7.60 -24.49 28.70
C ALA A 655 -7.31 -25.93 28.25
N ALA A 656 -6.16 -26.49 28.59
CA ALA A 656 -5.85 -27.89 28.32
C ALA A 656 -6.73 -28.84 29.14
N MET A 657 -6.94 -28.54 30.43
CA MET A 657 -7.79 -29.36 31.33
C MET A 657 -9.25 -29.40 30.89
N LEU A 658 -9.82 -28.27 30.45
CA LEU A 658 -11.18 -28.17 29.91
C LEU A 658 -11.31 -28.81 28.53
N GLY A 659 -10.18 -29.07 27.86
CA GLY A 659 -10.15 -29.70 26.55
C GLY A 659 -10.63 -31.14 26.58
N PRO A 660 -11.02 -31.68 25.40
CA PRO A 660 -11.62 -33.02 25.29
C PRO A 660 -10.69 -34.15 25.73
N MET A 661 -9.38 -33.90 25.87
CA MET A 661 -8.40 -34.92 26.29
C MET A 661 -8.46 -35.23 27.79
N PHE A 662 -8.79 -34.24 28.62
CA PHE A 662 -8.81 -34.40 30.08
C PHE A 662 -10.21 -34.34 30.67
N GLY A 663 -11.17 -33.71 30.02
CA GLY A 663 -12.58 -33.75 30.37
C GLY A 663 -12.96 -33.12 31.72
N PHE A 664 -12.11 -32.18 32.22
CA PHE A 664 -12.46 -31.39 33.40
C PHE A 664 -13.62 -30.44 33.10
N THR A 665 -14.43 -30.18 34.09
CA THR A 665 -15.49 -29.17 34.02
C THR A 665 -15.07 -27.89 34.71
N ASP A 666 -15.82 -26.82 34.48
CA ASP A 666 -15.62 -25.53 35.18
C ASP A 666 -15.70 -25.71 36.70
N ASP A 667 -16.62 -26.56 37.19
CA ASP A 667 -16.76 -26.89 38.60
C ASP A 667 -15.51 -27.60 39.17
N ASP A 668 -14.86 -28.45 38.39
CA ASP A 668 -13.62 -29.12 38.81
C ASP A 668 -12.47 -28.12 38.96
N LEU A 669 -12.34 -27.16 38.04
CA LEU A 669 -11.36 -26.08 38.15
C LEU A 669 -11.62 -25.21 39.38
N VAL A 670 -12.85 -24.86 39.68
CA VAL A 670 -13.23 -24.11 40.89
C VAL A 670 -12.85 -24.90 42.15
N ARG A 671 -13.12 -26.18 42.19
CA ARG A 671 -12.74 -27.06 43.33
C ARG A 671 -11.23 -27.14 43.51
N LEU A 672 -10.46 -27.30 42.42
CA LEU A 672 -9.01 -27.29 42.44
C LEU A 672 -8.45 -25.96 42.98
N ARG A 673 -8.99 -24.85 42.53
CA ARG A 673 -8.58 -23.50 43.00
C ARG A 673 -8.85 -23.31 44.49
N ALA A 674 -10.04 -23.76 44.94
CA ALA A 674 -10.40 -23.68 46.34
C ALA A 674 -9.49 -24.55 47.24
N GLN A 675 -9.15 -25.75 46.79
CA GLN A 675 -8.22 -26.64 47.50
C GLN A 675 -6.79 -26.05 47.54
N SER A 676 -6.31 -25.50 46.42
CA SER A 676 -5.00 -24.84 46.34
C SER A 676 -4.93 -23.66 47.32
N ALA A 677 -5.95 -22.83 47.34
CA ALA A 677 -6.01 -21.69 48.28
C ALA A 677 -6.03 -22.13 49.76
N ALA A 678 -6.76 -23.20 50.08
CA ALA A 678 -6.79 -23.77 51.43
C ALA A 678 -5.42 -24.34 51.83
N MET A 679 -4.72 -25.03 50.90
CA MET A 679 -3.35 -25.53 51.15
C MET A 679 -2.33 -24.45 51.36
N GLN A 680 -2.39 -23.37 50.55
CA GLN A 680 -1.53 -22.19 50.70
C GLN A 680 -1.72 -21.51 52.06
N LYS A 681 -2.97 -21.33 52.46
CA LYS A 681 -3.30 -20.75 53.76
C LYS A 681 -2.75 -21.59 54.92
N LYS A 682 -2.91 -22.91 54.85
CA LYS A 682 -2.40 -23.85 55.85
C LYS A 682 -0.85 -23.83 55.92
N ALA A 683 -0.15 -23.76 54.75
CA ALA A 683 1.29 -23.64 54.67
C ALA A 683 1.79 -22.32 55.26
N GLN A 684 1.08 -21.22 55.05
CA GLN A 684 1.41 -19.92 55.67
C GLN A 684 1.22 -19.92 57.19
N GLU A 685 0.14 -20.54 57.68
CA GLU A 685 -0.12 -20.71 59.10
C GLU A 685 0.98 -21.57 59.77
N GLU A 686 1.43 -22.65 59.15
CA GLU A 686 2.52 -23.49 59.63
C GLU A 686 3.88 -22.79 59.61
N GLN A 687 4.16 -21.94 58.60
CA GLN A 687 5.38 -21.12 58.57
C GLN A 687 5.33 -20.02 59.65
N GLY A 688 4.23 -19.34 59.82
CA GLY A 688 4.05 -18.34 60.88
C GLY A 688 4.19 -18.93 62.31
N ALA A 689 3.70 -20.17 62.50
CA ALA A 689 3.88 -20.90 63.76
C ALA A 689 5.34 -21.31 64.05
N LYS A 690 6.12 -21.65 63.00
CA LYS A 690 7.55 -21.95 63.10
C LYS A 690 8.41 -20.71 63.41
N GLU A 691 8.03 -19.54 62.90
CA GLU A 691 8.72 -18.28 63.19
C GLU A 691 8.42 -17.76 64.58
N THR A 692 7.19 -17.92 65.08
CA THR A 692 6.85 -17.58 66.45
C THR A 692 7.48 -18.54 67.48
N GLY A 693 7.60 -19.83 67.16
CA GLY A 693 8.30 -20.81 68.01
C GLY A 693 9.81 -20.68 68.08
N LYS A 694 10.47 -19.91 67.18
CA LYS A 694 11.90 -19.57 67.24
C LYS A 694 12.20 -18.28 68.00
N ARG A 695 11.18 -17.55 68.42
CA ARG A 695 11.32 -16.30 69.24
C ARG A 695 10.93 -16.49 70.72
N ALA A 696 10.49 -17.66 71.12
CA ALA A 696 10.35 -18.09 72.53
C ALA A 696 11.51 -19.02 72.89
#